data_b410505e47cd8576796b20cf4862611c
#
_entry.id   b410505e47cd8576796b20cf4862611c
#
_cell.length_a   1.000
_cell.length_b   1.000
_cell.length_c   1.000
_cell.angle_alpha   90.00
_cell.angle_beta   90.00
_cell.angle_gamma   90.00
#
_symmetry.space_group_name_H-M   'P 1'
#
loop_
_entity.id
_entity.type
_entity.pdbx_description
1 polymer ?
#
loop_
_entity_poly.entity_id
_entity_poly.type
_entity_poly.pdbx_seq_one_letter_code
_entity_poly.pdbx_strand_id
1 'polypeptide(L)'
;MTDMTRRNVLKASAAGAGAALVPTAWTAVARAGSQAPPQALAAGDLALWYDEAAGTDWLRALPIGNGRLGAMVFGNVDTERLQLNEDTIWAGGPYDSANSRGAANLAEIRRRVFADQWSQAQDLINQTMMGTPGGQLAYQPVGNLRLALGAASGVSQYTRTLDLTTATVTTTYLQNGVRYTREVFASAPDQVIVLRLTADRANSITFNATFDSPQRTTGSSPDAATIALDGISGNMEGVTGSVRFLALAHAVTTGGTVSSSGGTLRVSGATSVTVLVSIGSSYVNYRTVNGDYQGAARTRLNAARTVGIDQLRSRHLADYQALFDRVRINLGRTAAADQPTDVRIAQHASANDPQFSALLFQYGRYLLISSSRPGTQPANLQGIWNDSMTPPWDSKYTINANLPMNYWPADTTNLSECFRPVFDMVRDLSVTGARVAQAQYGAGGWVTHHNTDGWRGASVVDGPLWGMWQTGGAWLASLIWEHYLFTGDVEFLRTNYPALKGAAQFFLDTLVTHPTLGYLVTNPSNSPELAHHTDVSVCAGPTMDNQILRDLLDAAARASEVVGVDATFRAQARATRDRLPPMRVGSRGNIQEWLADWIEPERTHRHVSHLYGLHPSNQITRRGTPQLYEAARRTLELRGDDGTGWSLAWKINFWARLEDAARAHKLVRDLVRTDRLAPNMFDLHPPFQIDGNFGATSGIAEMLLQSHNGELHLLPALPTAWPTGQVSGLRGRGGYTVGVAWSSGQADEIVVRADRDGTLRLRARLFTGAFTVTDVSDGSTPATTRPETDVVQLTVRSGRTYRAARPGVTPTPTVTPTTPAPPTTPPTTPPTTPPTTSPPAPSGARATYRVTNSWSGGFQGEVTVTAGTTAIRGWTVTWTFANGQVVNQVWSGVHSQSGANVTVRNADYNGALPAGGATTFGFIATVNGSTNNPPTNLTCTTT
;
A
#
# COMPACT_ATOMS: atom_id res chain seq x y z
N MET A 1 28.12 -26.77 5.21
CA MET A 1 29.09 -25.72 4.85
C MET A 1 28.52 -24.44 5.40
N THR A 2 28.94 -24.29 6.50
CA THR A 2 29.47 -23.26 7.42
C THR A 2 28.69 -21.95 7.40
N ASP A 3 27.89 -21.88 8.39
CA ASP A 3 27.61 -20.81 9.36
C ASP A 3 28.26 -19.45 9.03
N MET A 4 27.52 -18.57 8.36
CA MET A 4 27.77 -17.14 8.36
C MET A 4 26.77 -16.46 9.30
N THR A 5 27.06 -16.55 10.57
CA THR A 5 26.35 -15.80 11.59
C THR A 5 26.55 -14.28 11.41
N ARG A 6 25.48 -13.52 11.66
CA ARG A 6 25.33 -12.05 11.63
C ARG A 6 26.47 -11.24 12.33
N ARG A 7 27.46 -11.88 12.94
CA ARG A 7 28.54 -11.26 13.70
C ARG A 7 29.64 -10.59 12.87
N ASN A 8 29.75 -10.86 11.57
CA ASN A 8 30.90 -10.42 10.77
C ASN A 8 30.71 -9.20 9.87
N VAL A 9 29.54 -8.57 9.88
CA VAL A 9 29.28 -7.34 9.08
C VAL A 9 29.50 -6.04 9.86
N LEU A 10 29.72 -6.10 11.18
CA LEU A 10 29.79 -4.91 12.05
C LEU A 10 31.21 -4.40 12.40
N LYS A 11 32.26 -4.84 11.69
CA LYS A 11 33.63 -4.39 12.00
C LYS A 11 34.41 -3.79 10.83
N ALA A 12 33.83 -2.86 10.11
CA ALA A 12 34.61 -2.02 9.19
C ALA A 12 33.96 -0.65 9.01
N SER A 13 34.26 0.27 9.87
CA SER A 13 34.37 1.71 9.57
C SER A 13 34.54 2.53 10.86
N ALA A 14 35.79 2.72 11.22
CA ALA A 14 36.19 3.82 12.06
C ALA A 14 37.61 4.21 11.61
N ALA A 15 37.77 5.38 11.00
CA ALA A 15 38.88 6.32 11.14
C ALA A 15 38.88 7.36 10.02
N GLY A 16 39.03 8.61 10.42
CA GLY A 16 39.42 9.69 9.51
C GLY A 16 38.88 11.06 9.90
N ALA A 17 39.55 11.71 10.88
CA ALA A 17 39.26 13.07 11.30
C ALA A 17 40.04 14.10 10.45
N GLY A 18 39.46 15.33 10.35
CA GLY A 18 40.36 16.47 10.32
C GLY A 18 40.06 17.61 9.38
N ALA A 19 39.77 18.73 10.01
CA ALA A 19 40.20 20.11 9.72
C ALA A 19 39.17 21.10 9.15
N ALA A 20 38.91 22.10 9.99
CA ALA A 20 38.16 23.32 9.80
C ALA A 20 38.85 24.34 8.88
N LEU A 21 38.01 25.19 8.25
CA LEU A 21 38.36 26.61 8.02
C LEU A 21 37.08 27.42 7.72
N VAL A 22 36.85 28.46 8.53
CA VAL A 22 35.91 29.58 8.28
C VAL A 22 36.71 30.65 7.55
N PRO A 23 36.17 31.49 6.62
CA PRO A 23 35.55 32.73 7.05
C PRO A 23 34.50 33.42 6.17
N THR A 24 33.77 34.31 6.84
CA THR A 24 33.33 35.68 6.49
C THR A 24 32.05 35.89 5.65
N ALA A 25 31.25 36.72 6.30
CA ALA A 25 29.95 37.25 5.91
C ALA A 25 29.98 38.21 4.68
N TRP A 26 28.89 38.15 3.91
CA TRP A 26 28.42 39.32 3.16
C TRP A 26 26.91 39.43 3.31
N THR A 27 26.48 40.54 3.87
CA THR A 27 25.09 40.99 3.96
C THR A 27 24.65 41.56 2.63
N ALA A 28 23.61 40.96 2.05
CA ALA A 28 22.82 41.59 0.97
C ALA A 28 21.35 41.61 1.36
N VAL A 29 20.83 42.80 1.62
CA VAL A 29 19.39 43.06 1.81
C VAL A 29 18.73 42.96 0.44
N ALA A 30 17.95 41.91 0.22
CA ALA A 30 17.07 41.80 -0.94
C ALA A 30 15.63 42.10 -0.55
N ARG A 31 15.02 43.06 -1.23
CA ARG A 31 13.59 43.42 -1.12
C ARG A 31 12.73 42.21 -1.46
N ALA A 32 11.75 41.95 -0.58
CA ALA A 32 10.67 40.99 -0.83
C ALA A 32 9.80 41.44 -1.99
N GLY A 33 9.98 40.83 -3.14
CA GLY A 33 8.99 40.78 -4.20
C GLY A 33 7.96 39.69 -3.90
N SER A 34 6.70 39.99 -4.00
CA SER A 34 5.61 39.02 -3.90
C SER A 34 5.80 37.95 -5.00
N GLN A 35 6.21 36.73 -4.60
CA GLN A 35 6.27 35.62 -5.52
C GLN A 35 4.85 35.12 -5.82
N ALA A 36 4.55 34.95 -7.10
CA ALA A 36 3.32 34.29 -7.55
C ALA A 36 3.25 32.86 -6.98
N PRO A 37 2.05 32.30 -6.73
CA PRO A 37 1.91 30.92 -6.30
C PRO A 37 2.59 29.96 -7.29
N PRO A 38 3.19 28.86 -6.80
CA PRO A 38 3.92 27.94 -7.66
C PRO A 38 2.99 27.35 -8.74
N GLN A 39 3.45 27.40 -9.99
CA GLN A 39 2.74 26.75 -11.11
C GLN A 39 2.61 25.26 -10.85
N ALA A 40 1.56 24.62 -11.41
CA ALA A 40 1.46 23.16 -11.44
C ALA A 40 2.75 22.55 -12.01
N LEU A 41 3.22 21.42 -11.43
CA LEU A 41 4.39 20.71 -11.91
C LEU A 41 4.30 20.49 -13.41
N ALA A 42 5.38 20.81 -14.15
CA ALA A 42 5.42 20.56 -15.58
C ALA A 42 5.44 19.06 -15.89
N ALA A 43 4.97 18.67 -17.07
CA ALA A 43 5.10 17.30 -17.54
C ALA A 43 6.60 16.93 -17.58
N GLY A 44 6.95 15.81 -16.90
CA GLY A 44 8.34 15.37 -16.73
C GLY A 44 8.94 15.63 -15.34
N ASP A 45 8.34 16.49 -14.52
CA ASP A 45 8.82 16.73 -13.15
C ASP A 45 8.65 15.52 -12.21
N LEU A 46 7.72 14.62 -12.50
CA LEU A 46 7.48 13.39 -11.76
C LEU A 46 8.02 12.18 -12.52
N ALA A 47 9.29 12.21 -12.87
CA ALA A 47 9.98 11.13 -13.55
C ALA A 47 11.35 10.84 -12.92
N LEU A 48 11.67 9.55 -12.81
CA LEU A 48 13.04 9.11 -12.64
C LEU A 48 13.67 9.04 -14.03
N TRP A 49 14.82 9.65 -14.26
CA TRP A 49 15.48 9.57 -15.56
C TRP A 49 16.99 9.41 -15.45
N TYR A 50 17.58 8.77 -16.46
CA TYR A 50 18.97 8.40 -16.52
C TYR A 50 19.48 8.51 -17.95
N ASP A 51 20.73 8.85 -18.13
CA ASP A 51 21.47 8.88 -19.41
C ASP A 51 22.29 7.60 -19.65
N GLU A 52 22.20 6.63 -18.74
CA GLU A 52 22.86 5.32 -18.83
C GLU A 52 21.88 4.17 -18.60
N ALA A 53 22.19 3.00 -19.21
CA ALA A 53 21.49 1.75 -18.96
C ALA A 53 21.78 1.20 -17.56
N ALA A 54 20.92 0.30 -17.06
CA ALA A 54 21.16 -0.35 -15.76
C ALA A 54 22.34 -1.35 -15.79
N GLY A 55 22.74 -1.80 -16.97
CA GLY A 55 23.77 -2.86 -17.10
C GLY A 55 23.27 -4.18 -16.49
N THR A 56 23.98 -4.69 -15.51
CA THR A 56 23.61 -5.89 -14.74
C THR A 56 23.06 -5.56 -13.35
N ASP A 57 23.15 -4.29 -12.93
CA ASP A 57 22.77 -3.84 -11.59
C ASP A 57 21.25 -3.76 -11.46
N TRP A 58 20.70 -4.64 -10.62
CA TRP A 58 19.28 -4.71 -10.34
C TRP A 58 18.74 -3.43 -9.66
N LEU A 59 19.54 -2.78 -8.81
CA LEU A 59 19.18 -1.52 -8.13
C LEU A 59 19.25 -0.28 -9.03
N ARG A 60 19.72 -0.44 -10.27
CA ARG A 60 19.61 0.58 -11.32
C ARG A 60 18.42 0.34 -12.25
N ALA A 61 17.87 -0.88 -12.30
CA ALA A 61 16.70 -1.20 -13.11
C ALA A 61 15.44 -0.51 -12.57
N LEU A 62 14.47 -0.22 -13.45
CA LEU A 62 13.28 0.54 -13.10
C LEU A 62 12.08 -0.39 -12.85
N PRO A 63 11.41 -0.28 -11.68
CA PRO A 63 10.30 -1.13 -11.32
C PRO A 63 9.02 -0.72 -12.04
N ILE A 64 8.27 -1.70 -12.57
CA ILE A 64 6.87 -1.56 -12.98
C ILE A 64 6.02 -2.61 -12.27
N GLY A 65 4.73 -2.34 -12.09
CA GLY A 65 3.83 -3.30 -11.45
C GLY A 65 2.36 -2.93 -11.57
N ASN A 66 1.50 -3.94 -11.34
CA ASN A 66 0.04 -3.78 -11.35
C ASN A 66 -0.64 -4.37 -10.09
N GLY A 67 0.12 -4.58 -9.02
CA GLY A 67 -0.29 -5.24 -7.78
C GLY A 67 -0.02 -6.75 -7.79
N ARG A 68 -0.24 -7.45 -8.91
CA ARG A 68 -0.01 -8.89 -9.05
C ARG A 68 1.25 -9.23 -9.83
N LEU A 69 1.50 -8.56 -10.94
CA LEU A 69 2.69 -8.71 -11.78
C LEU A 69 3.64 -7.57 -11.50
N GLY A 70 4.91 -7.88 -11.34
CA GLY A 70 6.00 -6.93 -11.26
C GLY A 70 7.09 -7.23 -12.27
N ALA A 71 7.80 -6.20 -12.72
CA ALA A 71 9.03 -6.38 -13.46
C ALA A 71 10.04 -5.27 -13.17
N MET A 72 11.33 -5.63 -13.25
CA MET A 72 12.43 -4.66 -13.27
C MET A 72 12.92 -4.52 -14.72
N VAL A 73 12.91 -3.30 -15.24
CA VAL A 73 13.26 -2.95 -16.63
C VAL A 73 14.66 -2.37 -16.67
N PHE A 74 15.58 -3.02 -17.37
CA PHE A 74 17.00 -2.64 -17.35
C PHE A 74 17.35 -1.56 -18.38
N GLY A 75 16.66 -1.51 -19.51
CA GLY A 75 16.92 -0.53 -20.57
C GLY A 75 18.22 -0.76 -21.33
N ASN A 76 18.82 -1.96 -21.30
CA ASN A 76 20.04 -2.26 -22.01
C ASN A 76 19.82 -2.27 -23.54
N VAL A 77 20.78 -1.77 -24.29
CA VAL A 77 20.64 -1.62 -25.76
C VAL A 77 20.91 -2.94 -26.49
N ASP A 78 21.88 -3.71 -26.03
CA ASP A 78 22.31 -4.99 -26.64
C ASP A 78 21.42 -6.16 -26.23
N THR A 79 21.10 -6.24 -24.93
CA THR A 79 20.28 -7.30 -24.33
C THR A 79 19.33 -6.72 -23.31
N GLU A 80 18.09 -6.45 -23.70
CA GLU A 80 17.07 -6.03 -22.75
C GLU A 80 16.73 -7.16 -21.78
N ARG A 81 16.59 -6.84 -20.52
CA ARG A 81 16.15 -7.76 -19.47
C ARG A 81 14.90 -7.20 -18.78
N LEU A 82 13.83 -7.98 -18.78
CA LEU A 82 12.70 -7.81 -17.88
C LEU A 82 12.77 -8.91 -16.83
N GLN A 83 13.17 -8.56 -15.59
CA GLN A 83 13.11 -9.53 -14.48
C GLN A 83 11.70 -9.52 -13.93
N LEU A 84 11.07 -10.70 -13.82
CA LEU A 84 9.64 -10.89 -13.66
C LEU A 84 9.28 -11.44 -12.28
N ASN A 85 8.22 -10.90 -11.70
CA ASN A 85 7.62 -11.39 -10.46
C ASN A 85 6.09 -11.56 -10.62
N GLU A 86 5.55 -12.44 -9.80
CA GLU A 86 4.11 -12.62 -9.58
C GLU A 86 3.88 -12.84 -8.08
N ASP A 87 2.92 -12.14 -7.49
CA ASP A 87 2.74 -11.95 -6.04
C ASP A 87 2.48 -13.22 -5.22
N THR A 88 2.13 -14.33 -5.89
CA THR A 88 1.78 -15.60 -5.23
C THR A 88 2.87 -16.68 -5.34
N ILE A 89 4.01 -16.40 -5.95
CA ILE A 89 5.09 -17.39 -6.08
C ILE A 89 5.96 -17.37 -4.83
N TRP A 90 5.65 -18.26 -3.91
CA TRP A 90 6.36 -18.47 -2.65
C TRP A 90 6.99 -19.85 -2.60
N ALA A 91 8.14 -19.98 -1.94
CA ALA A 91 8.78 -21.25 -1.63
C ALA A 91 7.84 -22.18 -0.85
N GLY A 92 8.06 -23.48 -0.94
CA GLY A 92 7.29 -24.47 -0.22
C GLY A 92 5.82 -24.56 -0.65
N GLY A 93 4.95 -24.73 0.32
CA GLY A 93 3.50 -24.93 0.15
C GLY A 93 2.75 -24.73 1.46
N PRO A 94 1.42 -24.97 1.49
CA PRO A 94 0.62 -24.84 2.71
C PRO A 94 1.18 -25.68 3.86
N TYR A 95 1.31 -25.07 5.04
CA TYR A 95 1.78 -25.73 6.27
C TYR A 95 1.02 -25.23 7.49
N ASP A 96 1.11 -25.98 8.60
CA ASP A 96 0.60 -25.53 9.91
C ASP A 96 1.79 -25.26 10.83
N SER A 97 1.93 -24.01 11.25
CA SER A 97 3.06 -23.57 12.08
C SER A 97 2.86 -23.83 13.58
N ALA A 98 1.68 -24.28 14.02
CA ALA A 98 1.35 -24.39 15.43
C ALA A 98 2.18 -25.46 16.16
N ASN A 99 2.69 -25.14 17.36
CA ASN A 99 3.44 -26.07 18.21
C ASN A 99 2.60 -26.44 19.44
N SER A 100 2.18 -27.68 19.51
CA SER A 100 1.30 -28.17 20.59
C SER A 100 1.94 -28.25 22.00
N ARG A 101 3.27 -28.09 22.09
CA ARG A 101 3.98 -28.13 23.37
C ARG A 101 3.92 -26.81 24.15
N GLY A 102 3.52 -25.71 23.51
CA GLY A 102 3.57 -24.36 24.09
C GLY A 102 2.70 -24.19 25.31
N ALA A 103 1.41 -24.52 25.20
CA ALA A 103 0.43 -24.30 26.27
C ALA A 103 0.80 -25.02 27.58
N ALA A 104 1.36 -26.23 27.49
CA ALA A 104 1.75 -27.02 28.68
C ALA A 104 2.93 -26.40 29.45
N ASN A 105 3.78 -25.61 28.77
CA ASN A 105 4.97 -24.99 29.36
C ASN A 105 4.79 -23.50 29.70
N LEU A 106 3.68 -22.89 29.27
CA LEU A 106 3.45 -21.46 29.40
C LEU A 106 3.49 -20.97 30.87
N ALA A 107 2.92 -21.73 31.81
CA ALA A 107 2.93 -21.37 33.21
C ALA A 107 4.36 -21.29 33.77
N GLU A 108 5.23 -22.24 33.42
CA GLU A 108 6.64 -22.25 33.86
C GLU A 108 7.43 -21.13 33.19
N ILE A 109 7.21 -20.86 31.90
CA ILE A 109 7.82 -19.71 31.20
C ILE A 109 7.46 -18.42 31.95
N ARG A 110 6.17 -18.18 32.23
CA ARG A 110 5.67 -17.00 32.95
C ARG A 110 6.31 -16.87 34.33
N ARG A 111 6.42 -17.98 35.09
CA ARG A 111 7.07 -18.00 36.39
C ARG A 111 8.53 -17.58 36.29
N ARG A 112 9.28 -18.09 35.30
CA ARG A 112 10.70 -17.76 35.10
C ARG A 112 10.88 -16.28 34.74
N VAL A 113 10.05 -15.73 33.84
CA VAL A 113 10.10 -14.31 33.47
C VAL A 113 9.87 -13.42 34.69
N PHE A 114 8.86 -13.73 35.53
CA PHE A 114 8.58 -12.97 36.76
C PHE A 114 9.62 -13.18 37.87
N ALA A 115 10.44 -14.22 37.78
CA ALA A 115 11.54 -14.49 38.70
C ALA A 115 12.90 -13.99 38.17
N ASP A 116 12.91 -13.15 37.11
CA ASP A 116 14.12 -12.63 36.47
C ASP A 116 15.05 -13.73 35.90
N GLN A 117 14.51 -14.94 35.68
CA GLN A 117 15.21 -16.06 35.04
C GLN A 117 15.05 -16.03 33.54
N TRP A 118 15.36 -14.89 32.94
CA TRP A 118 15.02 -14.59 31.52
C TRP A 118 15.72 -15.51 30.53
N SER A 119 17.04 -15.78 30.65
CA SER A 119 17.75 -16.71 29.78
C SER A 119 17.13 -18.10 29.80
N GLN A 120 16.79 -18.60 30.99
CA GLN A 120 16.14 -19.90 31.15
C GLN A 120 14.72 -19.91 30.56
N ALA A 121 14.02 -18.78 30.64
CA ALA A 121 12.73 -18.60 29.94
C ALA A 121 12.91 -18.64 28.43
N GLN A 122 13.92 -17.96 27.87
CA GLN A 122 14.24 -17.99 26.43
C GLN A 122 14.56 -19.42 25.96
N ASP A 123 15.38 -20.16 26.72
CA ASP A 123 15.70 -21.55 26.38
C ASP A 123 14.45 -22.43 26.34
N LEU A 124 13.54 -22.27 27.32
CA LEU A 124 12.30 -23.03 27.35
C LEU A 124 11.35 -22.64 26.23
N ILE A 125 11.27 -21.34 25.87
CA ILE A 125 10.52 -20.86 24.68
C ILE A 125 11.09 -21.49 23.43
N ASN A 126 12.41 -21.47 23.27
CA ASN A 126 13.09 -22.05 22.09
C ASN A 126 12.78 -23.56 21.95
N GLN A 127 12.67 -24.28 23.05
CA GLN A 127 12.37 -25.72 23.04
C GLN A 127 10.89 -26.05 22.81
N THR A 128 9.97 -25.15 23.18
CA THR A 128 8.55 -25.51 23.33
C THR A 128 7.57 -24.62 22.57
N MET A 129 7.94 -23.38 22.21
CA MET A 129 7.03 -22.42 21.57
C MET A 129 7.41 -22.08 20.13
N MET A 130 8.59 -22.47 19.66
CA MET A 130 8.95 -22.22 18.26
C MET A 130 8.01 -22.95 17.30
N GLY A 131 7.65 -22.30 16.21
CA GLY A 131 6.85 -22.89 15.14
C GLY A 131 7.58 -24.03 14.39
N THR A 132 6.84 -24.72 13.56
CA THR A 132 7.38 -25.74 12.67
C THR A 132 6.91 -25.46 11.24
N PRO A 133 7.81 -25.08 10.33
CA PRO A 133 9.26 -24.84 10.51
C PRO A 133 9.57 -23.67 11.45
N GLY A 134 10.82 -23.60 11.92
CA GLY A 134 11.30 -22.56 12.82
C GLY A 134 11.62 -21.23 12.12
N GLY A 135 11.66 -21.22 10.78
CA GLY A 135 11.71 -20.05 9.90
C GLY A 135 10.44 -19.92 9.09
N GLN A 136 10.39 -18.94 8.20
CA GLN A 136 9.28 -18.76 7.25
C GLN A 136 9.75 -18.95 5.80
N LEU A 137 8.78 -19.06 4.88
CA LEU A 137 9.07 -19.42 3.50
C LEU A 137 9.23 -18.15 2.65
N ALA A 138 10.23 -18.15 1.75
CA ALA A 138 10.60 -16.96 0.99
C ALA A 138 9.66 -16.70 -0.19
N TYR A 139 9.47 -15.42 -0.50
CA TYR A 139 8.92 -14.96 -1.77
C TYR A 139 9.96 -15.14 -2.89
N GLN A 140 9.56 -15.65 -4.06
CA GLN A 140 10.49 -16.06 -5.11
C GLN A 140 10.17 -15.46 -6.48
N PRO A 141 11.19 -15.24 -7.36
CA PRO A 141 10.99 -14.67 -8.69
C PRO A 141 10.45 -15.72 -9.68
N VAL A 142 9.79 -15.25 -10.74
CA VAL A 142 9.45 -16.05 -11.92
C VAL A 142 10.69 -16.34 -12.76
N GLY A 143 11.53 -15.35 -12.99
CA GLY A 143 12.69 -15.40 -13.87
C GLY A 143 12.85 -14.13 -14.70
N ASN A 144 13.41 -14.24 -15.89
CA ASN A 144 13.66 -13.13 -16.78
C ASN A 144 13.13 -13.41 -18.19
N LEU A 145 12.60 -12.36 -18.85
CA LEU A 145 12.48 -12.32 -20.31
C LEU A 145 13.65 -11.50 -20.84
N ARG A 146 14.48 -12.11 -21.70
CA ARG A 146 15.63 -11.47 -22.33
C ARG A 146 15.39 -11.28 -23.81
N LEU A 147 15.72 -10.10 -24.34
CA LEU A 147 15.69 -9.79 -25.77
C LEU A 147 17.11 -9.48 -26.23
N ALA A 148 17.72 -10.37 -26.99
CA ALA A 148 19.03 -10.16 -27.64
C ALA A 148 18.83 -9.30 -28.90
N LEU A 149 19.16 -8.01 -28.80
CA LEU A 149 18.92 -6.99 -29.84
C LEU A 149 20.14 -6.75 -30.75
N GLY A 150 21.28 -7.33 -30.41
CA GLY A 150 22.54 -7.18 -31.14
C GLY A 150 23.53 -6.24 -30.46
N ALA A 151 24.66 -5.97 -31.09
CA ALA A 151 25.73 -5.19 -30.50
C ALA A 151 25.34 -3.72 -30.29
N ALA A 152 25.70 -3.14 -29.15
CA ALA A 152 25.44 -1.72 -28.81
C ALA A 152 26.44 -0.74 -29.45
N SER A 153 26.89 -0.99 -30.68
CA SER A 153 27.80 -0.08 -31.40
C SER A 153 27.06 1.09 -32.03
N GLY A 154 27.66 2.29 -32.03
CA GLY A 154 27.10 3.50 -32.64
C GLY A 154 25.87 4.06 -31.91
N VAL A 155 25.74 3.79 -30.62
CA VAL A 155 24.66 4.31 -29.76
C VAL A 155 24.99 5.72 -29.30
N SER A 156 23.98 6.60 -29.34
CA SER A 156 24.02 7.96 -28.83
C SER A 156 22.64 8.44 -28.41
N GLN A 157 22.55 9.57 -27.74
CA GLN A 157 21.29 10.17 -27.26
C GLN A 157 20.45 9.16 -26.46
N TYR A 158 21.11 8.39 -25.62
CA TYR A 158 20.43 7.43 -24.76
C TYR A 158 19.72 8.15 -23.63
N THR A 159 18.46 7.76 -23.36
CA THR A 159 17.71 8.13 -22.16
C THR A 159 16.83 6.97 -21.72
N ARG A 160 16.66 6.86 -20.40
CA ARG A 160 15.77 5.89 -19.78
C ARG A 160 15.00 6.61 -18.68
N THR A 161 13.66 6.51 -18.71
CA THR A 161 12.77 7.20 -17.79
C THR A 161 11.73 6.25 -17.20
N LEU A 162 11.35 6.48 -15.95
CA LEU A 162 10.10 5.99 -15.37
C LEU A 162 9.22 7.21 -15.08
N ASP A 163 8.18 7.40 -15.87
CA ASP A 163 7.20 8.46 -15.69
C ASP A 163 6.15 8.00 -14.66
N LEU A 164 6.15 8.63 -13.48
CA LEU A 164 5.21 8.31 -12.40
C LEU A 164 3.77 8.71 -12.73
N THR A 165 3.56 9.63 -13.68
CA THR A 165 2.19 10.05 -14.07
C THR A 165 1.51 9.04 -14.97
N THR A 166 2.28 8.20 -15.64
CA THR A 166 1.81 7.18 -16.58
C THR A 166 2.18 5.75 -16.19
N ALA A 167 2.97 5.57 -15.12
CA ALA A 167 3.53 4.28 -14.71
C ALA A 167 4.19 3.52 -15.87
N THR A 168 4.92 4.23 -16.73
CA THR A 168 5.54 3.70 -17.93
C THR A 168 7.05 3.92 -17.88
N VAL A 169 7.81 2.86 -18.13
CA VAL A 169 9.25 2.95 -18.40
C VAL A 169 9.46 3.14 -19.90
N THR A 170 10.21 4.19 -20.25
CA THR A 170 10.58 4.48 -21.65
C THR A 170 12.09 4.51 -21.80
N THR A 171 12.63 3.77 -22.78
CA THR A 171 14.04 3.83 -23.18
C THR A 171 14.11 4.31 -24.61
N THR A 172 14.89 5.37 -24.86
CA THR A 172 15.12 5.90 -26.22
C THR A 172 16.61 6.00 -26.49
N TYR A 173 17.02 5.71 -27.72
CA TYR A 173 18.39 5.90 -28.18
C TYR A 173 18.44 6.02 -29.70
N LEU A 174 19.53 6.62 -30.18
CA LEU A 174 19.88 6.66 -31.60
C LEU A 174 20.99 5.62 -31.84
N GLN A 175 20.80 4.71 -32.80
CA GLN A 175 21.82 3.72 -33.20
C GLN A 175 21.93 3.67 -34.71
N ASN A 176 23.12 3.98 -35.22
CA ASN A 176 23.39 4.00 -36.66
C ASN A 176 22.38 4.84 -37.49
N GLY A 177 21.96 5.97 -36.90
CA GLY A 177 21.01 6.90 -37.54
C GLY A 177 19.55 6.41 -37.50
N VAL A 178 19.22 5.39 -36.70
CA VAL A 178 17.85 4.94 -36.43
C VAL A 178 17.52 5.24 -34.98
N ARG A 179 16.38 5.91 -34.72
CA ARG A 179 15.86 6.13 -33.36
C ARG A 179 14.98 4.95 -32.95
N TYR A 180 15.36 4.33 -31.86
CA TYR A 180 14.59 3.27 -31.21
C TYR A 180 13.91 3.81 -29.98
N THR A 181 12.66 3.37 -29.73
CA THR A 181 11.90 3.63 -28.49
C THR A 181 11.33 2.31 -27.98
N ARG A 182 11.53 2.07 -26.70
CA ARG A 182 10.92 0.96 -25.96
C ARG A 182 10.08 1.52 -24.83
N GLU A 183 8.81 1.11 -24.75
CA GLU A 183 7.88 1.45 -23.69
C GLU A 183 7.47 0.18 -22.96
N VAL A 184 7.52 0.19 -21.62
CA VAL A 184 7.14 -0.97 -20.79
C VAL A 184 6.19 -0.51 -19.69
N PHE A 185 5.05 -1.17 -19.57
CA PHE A 185 4.08 -0.93 -18.49
C PHE A 185 3.37 -2.22 -18.09
N ALA A 186 2.80 -2.25 -16.87
CA ALA A 186 2.01 -3.37 -16.37
C ALA A 186 0.55 -2.96 -16.24
N SER A 187 -0.33 -3.50 -17.11
CA SER A 187 -1.77 -3.19 -17.08
C SER A 187 -2.48 -3.97 -15.97
N ALA A 188 -3.12 -3.27 -15.05
CA ALA A 188 -3.95 -3.89 -14.02
C ALA A 188 -5.28 -4.40 -14.59
N PRO A 189 -6.02 -3.67 -15.44
CA PRO A 189 -7.25 -4.18 -16.04
C PRO A 189 -7.05 -5.41 -16.92
N ASP A 190 -5.94 -5.47 -17.65
CA ASP A 190 -5.68 -6.54 -18.62
C ASP A 190 -4.81 -7.67 -18.04
N GLN A 191 -4.18 -7.46 -16.87
CA GLN A 191 -3.36 -8.43 -16.15
C GLN A 191 -2.18 -8.98 -16.99
N VAL A 192 -1.53 -8.09 -17.76
CA VAL A 192 -0.35 -8.37 -18.58
C VAL A 192 0.70 -7.27 -18.41
N ILE A 193 1.97 -7.63 -18.65
CA ILE A 193 3.05 -6.68 -18.88
C ILE A 193 3.16 -6.49 -20.39
N VAL A 194 3.27 -5.25 -20.83
CA VAL A 194 3.36 -4.83 -22.23
C VAL A 194 4.72 -4.21 -22.48
N LEU A 195 5.46 -4.75 -23.45
CA LEU A 195 6.68 -4.16 -23.98
C LEU A 195 6.44 -3.81 -25.44
N ARG A 196 6.50 -2.52 -25.77
CA ARG A 196 6.41 -2.02 -27.17
C ARG A 196 7.76 -1.53 -27.64
N LEU A 197 8.20 -2.00 -28.79
CA LEU A 197 9.39 -1.53 -29.51
C LEU A 197 8.95 -0.82 -30.80
N THR A 198 9.49 0.36 -31.05
CA THR A 198 9.29 1.10 -32.32
C THR A 198 10.62 1.63 -32.84
N ALA A 199 10.72 1.80 -34.15
CA ALA A 199 11.85 2.42 -34.81
C ALA A 199 11.32 3.47 -35.81
N ASP A 200 12.04 4.59 -35.99
CA ASP A 200 11.69 5.64 -36.97
C ASP A 200 12.02 5.27 -38.43
N ARG A 201 12.68 4.11 -38.58
CA ARG A 201 12.96 3.51 -39.91
C ARG A 201 12.26 2.16 -40.02
N ALA A 202 11.53 1.93 -41.07
CA ALA A 202 10.86 0.66 -41.35
C ALA A 202 11.84 -0.52 -41.36
N ASN A 203 11.38 -1.70 -40.93
CA ASN A 203 12.10 -2.96 -40.96
C ASN A 203 13.44 -2.97 -40.18
N SER A 204 13.56 -2.15 -39.14
CA SER A 204 14.81 -1.99 -38.38
C SER A 204 14.85 -2.82 -37.07
N ILE A 205 13.77 -3.47 -36.69
CA ILE A 205 13.70 -4.21 -35.39
C ILE A 205 13.92 -5.71 -35.67
N THR A 206 15.00 -6.22 -35.10
CA THR A 206 15.36 -7.66 -35.15
C THR A 206 15.88 -8.07 -33.78
N PHE A 207 15.36 -9.15 -33.20
CA PHE A 207 15.85 -9.73 -31.95
C PHE A 207 15.43 -11.19 -31.76
N ASN A 208 16.14 -11.87 -30.87
CA ASN A 208 15.70 -13.15 -30.28
C ASN A 208 15.27 -12.91 -28.83
N ALA A 209 14.13 -13.49 -28.43
CA ALA A 209 13.70 -13.47 -27.04
C ALA A 209 13.65 -14.87 -26.44
N THR A 210 14.08 -14.99 -25.18
CA THR A 210 14.09 -16.23 -24.41
C THR A 210 13.71 -15.95 -22.97
N PHE A 211 13.19 -16.98 -22.29
CA PHE A 211 13.09 -16.97 -20.84
C PHE A 211 14.30 -17.66 -20.20
N ASP A 212 14.73 -17.16 -19.03
CA ASP A 212 15.56 -17.87 -18.07
C ASP A 212 14.98 -17.76 -16.66
N SER A 213 15.29 -18.70 -15.78
CA SER A 213 14.75 -18.72 -14.42
C SER A 213 15.69 -19.46 -13.48
N PRO A 214 15.82 -19.00 -12.22
CA PRO A 214 16.47 -19.76 -11.16
C PRO A 214 15.58 -20.90 -10.62
N GLN A 215 14.30 -20.94 -10.99
CA GLN A 215 13.35 -21.99 -10.62
C GLN A 215 13.54 -23.25 -11.45
N ARG A 216 12.91 -24.36 -11.03
CA ARG A 216 12.80 -25.57 -11.85
C ARG A 216 11.78 -25.35 -12.96
N THR A 217 12.25 -25.15 -14.19
CA THR A 217 11.41 -24.77 -15.32
C THR A 217 11.65 -25.56 -16.58
N THR A 218 10.67 -25.53 -17.47
CA THR A 218 10.75 -26.07 -18.84
C THR A 218 10.29 -25.01 -19.83
N GLY A 219 11.14 -24.68 -20.80
CA GLY A 219 10.81 -23.76 -21.89
C GLY A 219 10.14 -24.46 -23.06
N SER A 220 9.22 -23.78 -23.75
CA SER A 220 8.56 -24.32 -24.97
C SER A 220 8.11 -23.21 -25.90
N SER A 221 7.66 -23.60 -27.11
CA SER A 221 7.08 -22.70 -28.13
C SER A 221 5.69 -23.21 -28.50
N PRO A 222 4.62 -22.73 -27.79
CA PRO A 222 3.25 -23.23 -28.00
C PRO A 222 2.66 -22.92 -29.38
N ASP A 223 3.05 -21.81 -30.00
CA ASP A 223 2.66 -21.42 -31.34
C ASP A 223 3.77 -20.56 -31.99
N ALA A 224 3.61 -20.17 -33.26
CA ALA A 224 4.64 -19.49 -34.03
C ALA A 224 5.08 -18.12 -33.50
N ALA A 225 4.31 -17.50 -32.57
CA ALA A 225 4.58 -16.17 -32.04
C ALA A 225 4.66 -16.13 -30.49
N THR A 226 4.66 -17.30 -29.85
CA THR A 226 4.63 -17.42 -28.39
C THR A 226 5.74 -18.33 -27.87
N ILE A 227 6.41 -17.88 -26.80
CA ILE A 227 7.28 -18.72 -25.97
C ILE A 227 6.69 -18.84 -24.59
N ALA A 228 6.98 -19.96 -23.93
CA ALA A 228 6.44 -20.30 -22.61
C ALA A 228 7.55 -20.78 -21.67
N LEU A 229 7.38 -20.49 -20.39
CA LEU A 229 8.17 -21.01 -19.28
C LEU A 229 7.20 -21.61 -18.25
N ASP A 230 7.17 -22.94 -18.15
CA ASP A 230 6.40 -23.68 -17.14
C ASP A 230 7.32 -24.02 -15.98
N GLY A 231 6.91 -23.73 -14.76
CA GLY A 231 7.77 -23.85 -13.59
C GLY A 231 7.04 -24.21 -12.30
N ILE A 232 7.85 -24.48 -11.28
CA ILE A 232 7.38 -24.76 -9.92
C ILE A 232 8.33 -24.11 -8.90
N SER A 233 7.77 -23.55 -7.83
CA SER A 233 8.53 -22.88 -6.77
C SER A 233 9.52 -23.79 -6.05
N GLY A 234 10.51 -23.17 -5.40
CA GLY A 234 11.58 -23.87 -4.68
C GLY A 234 11.14 -24.49 -3.37
N ASN A 235 11.89 -25.49 -2.89
CA ASN A 235 11.76 -26.03 -1.54
C ASN A 235 12.40 -25.06 -0.52
N MET A 236 11.87 -25.00 0.69
CA MET A 236 12.47 -24.22 1.78
C MET A 236 12.04 -24.78 3.14
N GLU A 237 12.89 -24.71 4.16
CA GLU A 237 12.58 -25.12 5.55
C GLU A 237 11.97 -26.54 5.67
N GLY A 238 12.36 -27.46 4.79
CA GLY A 238 11.81 -28.81 4.75
C GLY A 238 10.43 -28.92 4.06
N VAL A 239 9.84 -27.82 3.63
CA VAL A 239 8.56 -27.80 2.90
C VAL A 239 8.83 -27.83 1.39
N THR A 240 8.22 -28.79 0.69
CA THR A 240 8.39 -28.95 -0.75
C THR A 240 7.66 -27.88 -1.53
N GLY A 241 8.34 -27.27 -2.52
CA GLY A 241 7.76 -26.29 -3.43
C GLY A 241 6.57 -26.84 -4.21
N SER A 242 5.44 -26.15 -4.18
CA SER A 242 4.17 -26.65 -4.72
C SER A 242 3.44 -25.64 -5.61
N VAL A 243 3.85 -24.38 -5.67
CA VAL A 243 3.23 -23.38 -6.55
C VAL A 243 3.76 -23.57 -7.97
N ARG A 244 2.90 -24.06 -8.87
CA ARG A 244 3.19 -24.11 -10.30
C ARG A 244 2.87 -22.77 -10.95
N PHE A 245 3.61 -22.41 -11.99
CA PHE A 245 3.37 -21.20 -12.77
C PHE A 245 3.64 -21.40 -14.25
N LEU A 246 2.94 -20.63 -15.08
CA LEU A 246 3.20 -20.51 -16.51
C LEU A 246 3.39 -19.04 -16.86
N ALA A 247 4.56 -18.69 -17.38
CA ALA A 247 4.81 -17.39 -18.01
C ALA A 247 4.80 -17.56 -19.54
N LEU A 248 4.07 -16.66 -20.22
CA LEU A 248 3.93 -16.61 -21.67
C LEU A 248 4.44 -15.27 -22.18
N ALA A 249 5.22 -15.27 -23.26
CA ALA A 249 5.56 -14.04 -24.00
C ALA A 249 5.13 -14.22 -25.45
N HIS A 250 4.23 -13.34 -25.93
CA HIS A 250 3.67 -13.36 -27.27
C HIS A 250 4.02 -12.09 -28.01
N ALA A 251 4.53 -12.18 -29.25
CA ALA A 251 4.88 -11.05 -30.06
C ALA A 251 3.87 -10.80 -31.18
N VAL A 252 3.47 -9.51 -31.30
CA VAL A 252 2.68 -9.00 -32.43
C VAL A 252 3.56 -7.99 -33.20
N THR A 253 3.73 -8.14 -34.51
CA THR A 253 4.61 -7.31 -35.32
C THR A 253 3.84 -6.50 -36.36
N THR A 254 4.36 -5.31 -36.68
CA THR A 254 3.99 -4.58 -37.89
C THR A 254 5.19 -4.62 -38.83
N GLY A 255 5.00 -5.23 -39.99
CA GLY A 255 6.10 -5.57 -40.90
C GLY A 255 6.99 -6.69 -40.36
N GLY A 256 7.93 -7.15 -41.20
CA GLY A 256 8.85 -8.23 -40.84
C GLY A 256 8.17 -9.59 -40.60
N THR A 257 8.85 -10.46 -39.86
CA THR A 257 8.37 -11.81 -39.54
C THR A 257 8.57 -12.13 -38.06
N VAL A 258 7.68 -12.99 -37.52
CA VAL A 258 7.82 -13.59 -36.19
C VAL A 258 7.77 -15.11 -36.31
N SER A 259 8.64 -15.80 -35.59
CA SER A 259 8.62 -17.26 -35.46
C SER A 259 9.09 -17.69 -34.09
N SER A 260 8.71 -18.86 -33.62
CA SER A 260 9.21 -19.45 -32.37
C SER A 260 9.57 -20.92 -32.53
N SER A 261 10.65 -21.34 -31.89
CA SER A 261 11.11 -22.73 -31.86
C SER A 261 12.01 -22.96 -30.65
N GLY A 262 11.84 -24.09 -29.97
CA GLY A 262 12.73 -24.51 -28.87
C GLY A 262 12.82 -23.50 -27.72
N GLY A 263 11.73 -22.79 -27.42
CA GLY A 263 11.70 -21.73 -26.36
C GLY A 263 12.34 -20.41 -26.76
N THR A 264 12.70 -20.24 -28.04
CA THR A 264 13.22 -18.98 -28.60
C THR A 264 12.19 -18.36 -29.54
N LEU A 265 11.82 -17.10 -29.28
CA LEU A 265 11.02 -16.24 -30.14
C LEU A 265 11.95 -15.39 -31.02
N ARG A 266 11.75 -15.39 -32.32
CA ARG A 266 12.55 -14.62 -33.30
C ARG A 266 11.68 -13.59 -33.99
N VAL A 267 12.10 -12.35 -33.95
CA VAL A 267 11.54 -11.25 -34.76
C VAL A 267 12.60 -10.78 -35.73
N SER A 268 12.23 -10.59 -37.01
CA SER A 268 13.15 -10.15 -38.05
C SER A 268 12.54 -9.07 -38.92
N GLY A 269 13.20 -7.90 -38.98
CA GLY A 269 12.86 -6.80 -39.90
C GLY A 269 11.50 -6.17 -39.61
N ALA A 270 11.07 -6.06 -38.37
CA ALA A 270 9.82 -5.41 -38.02
C ALA A 270 9.98 -3.88 -37.95
N THR A 271 8.89 -3.15 -38.18
CA THR A 271 8.80 -1.69 -37.99
C THR A 271 8.36 -1.36 -36.53
N SER A 272 7.47 -2.17 -36.00
CA SER A 272 7.12 -2.14 -34.57
C SER A 272 6.83 -3.55 -34.06
N VAL A 273 7.03 -3.76 -32.75
CA VAL A 273 6.74 -5.01 -32.07
C VAL A 273 6.07 -4.73 -30.75
N THR A 274 5.01 -5.46 -30.44
CA THR A 274 4.44 -5.50 -29.09
C THR A 274 4.62 -6.90 -28.52
N VAL A 275 5.32 -7.01 -27.39
CA VAL A 275 5.44 -8.26 -26.63
C VAL A 275 4.50 -8.19 -25.41
N LEU A 276 3.59 -9.15 -25.32
CA LEU A 276 2.65 -9.29 -24.20
C LEU A 276 3.14 -10.42 -23.29
N VAL A 277 3.38 -10.10 -22.01
CA VAL A 277 3.77 -11.10 -21.01
C VAL A 277 2.60 -11.35 -20.07
N SER A 278 2.17 -12.60 -19.99
CA SER A 278 1.12 -13.07 -19.09
C SER A 278 1.66 -14.16 -18.18
N ILE A 279 1.33 -14.09 -16.89
CA ILE A 279 1.75 -15.09 -15.90
C ILE A 279 0.52 -15.57 -15.14
N GLY A 280 0.43 -16.88 -14.94
CA GLY A 280 -0.55 -17.53 -14.08
C GLY A 280 0.14 -18.44 -13.08
N SER A 281 -0.41 -18.52 -11.86
CA SER A 281 0.06 -19.41 -10.80
C SER A 281 -1.05 -20.37 -10.35
N SER A 282 -0.66 -21.49 -9.76
CA SER A 282 -1.60 -22.46 -9.19
C SER A 282 -2.08 -22.09 -7.79
N TYR A 283 -1.60 -21.00 -7.22
CA TYR A 283 -2.04 -20.49 -5.93
C TYR A 283 -3.49 -20.02 -6.00
N VAL A 284 -4.37 -20.60 -5.20
CA VAL A 284 -5.76 -20.18 -5.03
C VAL A 284 -5.91 -19.36 -3.75
N ASN A 285 -5.30 -19.84 -2.68
CA ASN A 285 -5.19 -19.17 -1.38
C ASN A 285 -4.10 -19.89 -0.56
N TYR A 286 -3.80 -19.40 0.63
CA TYR A 286 -2.76 -19.93 1.52
C TYR A 286 -2.91 -21.42 1.92
N ARG A 287 -4.02 -22.08 1.59
CA ARG A 287 -4.30 -23.52 1.85
C ARG A 287 -4.35 -24.35 0.59
N THR A 288 -4.48 -23.72 -0.58
CA THR A 288 -4.86 -24.42 -1.82
C THR A 288 -4.01 -23.93 -2.98
N VAL A 289 -3.29 -24.85 -3.63
CA VAL A 289 -2.36 -24.58 -4.73
C VAL A 289 -2.66 -25.43 -5.98
N ASN A 290 -3.92 -25.71 -6.26
CA ASN A 290 -4.37 -26.52 -7.39
C ASN A 290 -5.16 -25.72 -8.44
N GLY A 291 -4.98 -24.40 -8.49
CA GLY A 291 -5.59 -23.54 -9.49
C GLY A 291 -5.11 -23.85 -10.91
N ASP A 292 -5.95 -23.56 -11.90
CA ASP A 292 -5.60 -23.71 -13.33
C ASP A 292 -4.67 -22.55 -13.77
N TYR A 293 -3.39 -22.68 -13.44
CA TYR A 293 -2.37 -21.68 -13.77
C TYR A 293 -2.14 -21.53 -15.28
N GLN A 294 -2.30 -22.63 -16.03
CA GLN A 294 -2.10 -22.62 -17.47
C GLN A 294 -3.26 -21.95 -18.19
N GLY A 295 -4.51 -22.30 -17.83
CA GLY A 295 -5.70 -21.66 -18.36
C GLY A 295 -5.76 -20.18 -18.02
N ALA A 296 -5.41 -19.82 -16.79
CA ALA A 296 -5.36 -18.42 -16.34
C ALA A 296 -4.37 -17.58 -17.16
N ALA A 297 -3.12 -18.07 -17.38
CA ALA A 297 -2.14 -17.38 -18.20
C ALA A 297 -2.59 -17.23 -19.66
N ARG A 298 -3.09 -18.30 -20.27
CA ARG A 298 -3.60 -18.28 -21.66
C ARG A 298 -4.82 -17.39 -21.84
N THR A 299 -5.77 -17.41 -20.91
CA THR A 299 -6.97 -16.60 -20.99
C THR A 299 -6.64 -15.11 -20.97
N ARG A 300 -5.76 -14.68 -20.06
CA ARG A 300 -5.31 -13.28 -19.98
C ARG A 300 -4.55 -12.86 -21.23
N LEU A 301 -3.62 -13.68 -21.70
CA LEU A 301 -2.89 -13.41 -22.94
C LEU A 301 -3.83 -13.30 -24.14
N ASN A 302 -4.77 -14.24 -24.30
CA ASN A 302 -5.73 -14.24 -25.40
C ASN A 302 -6.64 -13.01 -25.37
N ALA A 303 -7.08 -12.58 -24.20
CA ALA A 303 -7.85 -11.36 -24.04
C ALA A 303 -7.03 -10.12 -24.46
N ALA A 304 -5.79 -10.00 -23.94
CA ALA A 304 -4.95 -8.84 -24.22
C ALA A 304 -4.57 -8.71 -25.71
N ARG A 305 -4.24 -9.82 -26.39
CA ARG A 305 -3.84 -9.79 -27.80
C ARG A 305 -4.95 -9.36 -28.77
N THR A 306 -6.22 -9.48 -28.36
CA THR A 306 -7.37 -9.06 -29.17
C THR A 306 -7.68 -7.57 -29.05
N VAL A 307 -7.17 -6.91 -28.02
CA VAL A 307 -7.52 -5.53 -27.68
C VAL A 307 -6.71 -4.51 -28.49
N GLY A 308 -5.49 -4.83 -28.85
CA GLY A 308 -4.56 -3.89 -29.51
C GLY A 308 -3.86 -2.95 -28.51
N ILE A 309 -2.65 -2.49 -28.92
CA ILE A 309 -1.72 -1.77 -28.02
C ILE A 309 -2.29 -0.43 -27.52
N ASP A 310 -2.91 0.36 -28.38
CA ASP A 310 -3.39 1.68 -28.02
C ASP A 310 -4.53 1.61 -27.00
N GLN A 311 -5.37 0.60 -27.10
CA GLN A 311 -6.44 0.35 -26.12
C GLN A 311 -5.91 -0.23 -24.80
N LEU A 312 -4.91 -1.13 -24.84
CA LEU A 312 -4.23 -1.61 -23.64
C LEU A 312 -3.61 -0.44 -22.87
N ARG A 313 -2.92 0.47 -23.60
CA ARG A 313 -2.35 1.69 -23.01
C ARG A 313 -3.44 2.59 -22.42
N SER A 314 -4.52 2.85 -23.14
CA SER A 314 -5.62 3.69 -22.66
C SER A 314 -6.27 3.14 -21.38
N ARG A 315 -6.48 1.82 -21.31
CA ARG A 315 -7.01 1.15 -20.10
C ARG A 315 -6.04 1.24 -18.92
N HIS A 316 -4.76 0.99 -19.17
CA HIS A 316 -3.72 1.13 -18.16
C HIS A 316 -3.69 2.53 -17.58
N LEU A 317 -3.66 3.57 -18.43
CA LEU A 317 -3.64 4.96 -18.01
C LEU A 317 -4.91 5.33 -17.22
N ALA A 318 -6.09 4.94 -17.70
CA ALA A 318 -7.35 5.25 -17.04
C ALA A 318 -7.43 4.66 -15.62
N ASP A 319 -6.99 3.40 -15.45
CA ASP A 319 -6.95 2.72 -14.14
C ASP A 319 -5.92 3.37 -13.21
N TYR A 320 -4.69 3.54 -13.69
CA TYR A 320 -3.60 4.04 -12.88
C TYR A 320 -3.81 5.50 -12.44
N GLN A 321 -4.17 6.37 -13.37
CA GLN A 321 -4.38 7.80 -13.10
C GLN A 321 -5.59 8.06 -12.20
N ALA A 322 -6.60 7.20 -12.23
CA ALA A 322 -7.72 7.26 -11.29
C ALA A 322 -7.27 7.14 -9.81
N LEU A 323 -6.10 6.57 -9.55
CA LEU A 323 -5.49 6.50 -8.23
C LEU A 323 -4.40 7.56 -8.05
N PHE A 324 -3.48 7.67 -9.01
CA PHE A 324 -2.30 8.52 -8.85
C PHE A 324 -2.65 10.01 -8.82
N ASP A 325 -3.56 10.47 -9.66
CA ASP A 325 -3.91 11.90 -9.79
C ASP A 325 -4.74 12.46 -8.62
N ARG A 326 -5.15 11.62 -7.69
CA ARG A 326 -5.90 12.05 -6.50
C ARG A 326 -5.09 12.96 -5.57
N VAL A 327 -3.77 12.85 -5.57
CA VAL A 327 -2.90 13.69 -4.75
C VAL A 327 -1.85 14.36 -5.61
N ARG A 328 -1.77 15.69 -5.48
CA ARG A 328 -0.76 16.52 -6.13
C ARG A 328 0.03 17.29 -5.08
N ILE A 329 1.34 17.34 -5.24
CA ILE A 329 2.25 18.04 -4.34
C ILE A 329 3.26 18.85 -5.14
N ASN A 330 3.51 20.09 -4.70
CA ASN A 330 4.55 20.95 -5.23
C ASN A 330 5.24 21.65 -4.05
N LEU A 331 6.52 21.43 -3.90
CA LEU A 331 7.35 22.01 -2.82
C LEU A 331 8.34 23.07 -3.34
N GLY A 332 8.21 23.44 -4.62
CA GLY A 332 9.15 24.30 -5.34
C GLY A 332 10.11 23.50 -6.20
N ARG A 333 10.84 24.19 -7.10
CA ARG A 333 11.77 23.60 -8.06
C ARG A 333 13.01 24.49 -8.21
N THR A 334 14.17 23.86 -8.35
CA THR A 334 15.45 24.49 -8.67
C THR A 334 16.08 23.76 -9.85
N ALA A 335 17.19 24.27 -10.38
CA ALA A 335 17.94 23.63 -11.47
C ALA A 335 18.49 22.23 -11.07
N ALA A 336 18.57 21.89 -9.80
CA ALA A 336 18.94 20.55 -9.36
C ALA A 336 17.99 19.48 -9.92
N ALA A 337 16.71 19.81 -10.13
CA ALA A 337 15.71 18.90 -10.68
C ALA A 337 15.94 18.53 -12.17
N ASP A 338 16.83 19.21 -12.87
CA ASP A 338 17.15 18.93 -14.28
C ASP A 338 18.23 17.84 -14.43
N GLN A 339 18.86 17.40 -13.34
CA GLN A 339 19.90 16.37 -13.34
C GLN A 339 19.33 14.94 -13.37
N PRO A 340 20.08 13.94 -13.88
CA PRO A 340 19.72 12.53 -13.73
C PRO A 340 19.46 12.16 -12.28
N THR A 341 18.55 11.20 -12.05
CA THR A 341 18.08 10.85 -10.70
C THR A 341 19.20 10.37 -9.77
N ASP A 342 20.12 9.54 -10.26
CA ASP A 342 21.28 9.07 -9.50
C ASP A 342 22.27 10.19 -9.17
N VAL A 343 22.45 11.16 -10.07
CA VAL A 343 23.24 12.39 -9.81
C VAL A 343 22.58 13.24 -8.72
N ARG A 344 21.24 13.39 -8.76
CA ARG A 344 20.49 14.11 -7.72
C ARG A 344 20.65 13.46 -6.35
N ILE A 345 20.59 12.11 -6.28
CA ILE A 345 20.82 11.37 -5.03
C ILE A 345 22.24 11.63 -4.51
N ALA A 346 23.25 11.50 -5.36
CA ALA A 346 24.65 11.71 -4.99
C ALA A 346 24.95 13.13 -4.50
N GLN A 347 24.27 14.13 -5.04
CA GLN A 347 24.48 15.56 -4.72
C GLN A 347 23.50 16.10 -3.67
N HIS A 348 22.52 15.32 -3.22
CA HIS A 348 21.39 15.79 -2.40
C HIS A 348 21.83 16.47 -1.09
N ALA A 349 22.88 15.99 -0.47
CA ALA A 349 23.38 16.55 0.80
C ALA A 349 23.81 18.03 0.68
N SER A 350 24.27 18.47 -0.51
CA SER A 350 24.72 19.84 -0.78
C SER A 350 23.75 20.65 -1.63
N ALA A 351 22.82 19.99 -2.33
CA ALA A 351 21.86 20.64 -3.22
C ALA A 351 20.64 21.18 -2.46
N ASN A 352 20.10 22.29 -2.97
CA ASN A 352 18.74 22.73 -2.62
C ASN A 352 17.77 22.15 -3.66
N ASP A 353 17.15 21.02 -3.35
CA ASP A 353 16.27 20.29 -4.27
C ASP A 353 14.93 19.92 -3.60
N PRO A 354 14.04 20.90 -3.36
CA PRO A 354 12.74 20.62 -2.75
C PRO A 354 11.85 19.74 -3.63
N GLN A 355 12.03 19.78 -4.96
CA GLN A 355 11.30 18.93 -5.89
C GLN A 355 11.64 17.44 -5.69
N PHE A 356 12.86 17.09 -5.23
CA PHE A 356 13.20 15.70 -4.93
C PHE A 356 12.35 15.13 -3.78
N SER A 357 12.02 15.95 -2.76
CA SER A 357 11.10 15.53 -1.68
C SER A 357 9.68 15.27 -2.21
N ALA A 358 9.21 16.08 -3.18
CA ALA A 358 7.93 15.83 -3.86
C ALA A 358 7.97 14.57 -4.74
N LEU A 359 9.09 14.33 -5.43
CA LEU A 359 9.33 13.12 -6.21
C LEU A 359 9.35 11.87 -5.31
N LEU A 360 10.08 11.93 -4.17
CA LEU A 360 10.14 10.83 -3.18
C LEU A 360 8.75 10.50 -2.63
N PHE A 361 7.96 11.53 -2.28
CA PHE A 361 6.57 11.35 -1.84
C PHE A 361 5.70 10.65 -2.89
N GLN A 362 5.76 11.09 -4.14
CA GLN A 362 4.96 10.50 -5.22
C GLN A 362 5.48 9.13 -5.65
N TYR A 363 6.79 8.89 -5.50
CA TYR A 363 7.38 7.58 -5.79
C TYR A 363 6.87 6.51 -4.82
N GLY A 364 6.76 6.77 -3.51
CA GLY A 364 6.15 5.81 -2.59
C GLY A 364 4.67 5.55 -2.92
N ARG A 365 3.90 6.56 -3.35
CA ARG A 365 2.53 6.34 -3.85
C ARG A 365 2.51 5.46 -5.10
N TYR A 366 3.42 5.71 -6.06
CA TYR A 366 3.60 4.88 -7.24
C TYR A 366 3.90 3.42 -6.87
N LEU A 367 4.86 3.20 -5.96
CA LEU A 367 5.25 1.86 -5.53
C LEU A 367 4.09 1.12 -4.86
N LEU A 368 3.26 1.79 -4.05
CA LEU A 368 2.09 1.18 -3.41
C LEU A 368 1.01 0.79 -4.44
N ILE A 369 0.70 1.66 -5.39
CA ILE A 369 -0.24 1.36 -6.48
C ILE A 369 0.26 0.17 -7.31
N SER A 370 1.58 0.08 -7.53
CA SER A 370 2.21 -0.94 -8.38
C SER A 370 2.39 -2.29 -7.69
N SER A 371 2.37 -2.34 -6.34
CA SER A 371 2.64 -3.58 -5.57
C SER A 371 1.48 -4.08 -4.71
N SER A 372 0.38 -3.32 -4.59
CA SER A 372 -0.74 -3.69 -3.71
C SER A 372 -2.08 -3.16 -4.26
N ARG A 373 -2.92 -4.06 -4.74
CA ARG A 373 -4.23 -3.75 -5.33
C ARG A 373 -5.30 -4.72 -4.79
N PRO A 374 -6.59 -4.36 -4.81
CA PRO A 374 -7.65 -5.29 -4.43
C PRO A 374 -7.53 -6.63 -5.16
N GLY A 375 -7.53 -7.74 -4.41
CA GLY A 375 -7.43 -9.11 -4.95
C GLY A 375 -6.00 -9.61 -5.18
N THR A 376 -4.97 -8.86 -4.77
CA THR A 376 -3.56 -9.28 -4.78
C THR A 376 -3.06 -9.60 -3.37
N GLN A 377 -1.82 -10.07 -3.24
CA GLN A 377 -1.15 -10.16 -1.95
C GLN A 377 -0.71 -8.76 -1.48
N PRO A 378 -0.50 -8.53 -0.17
CA PRO A 378 0.08 -7.29 0.32
C PRO A 378 1.50 -7.06 -0.21
N ALA A 379 1.97 -5.81 -0.23
CA ALA A 379 3.37 -5.49 -0.45
C ALA A 379 4.23 -6.11 0.66
N ASN A 380 5.15 -7.01 0.29
CA ASN A 380 6.10 -7.64 1.20
C ASN A 380 7.32 -6.72 1.46
N LEU A 381 8.41 -7.22 2.09
CA LEU A 381 9.62 -6.42 2.36
C LEU A 381 10.27 -5.81 1.11
N GLN A 382 9.99 -6.36 -0.07
CA GLN A 382 10.47 -5.85 -1.36
C GLN A 382 9.31 -5.40 -2.27
N GLY A 383 8.14 -5.15 -1.70
CA GLY A 383 6.93 -4.85 -2.46
C GLY A 383 6.44 -6.04 -3.25
N ILE A 384 6.83 -6.12 -4.52
CA ILE A 384 6.58 -7.24 -5.43
C ILE A 384 7.85 -7.60 -6.22
N TRP A 385 8.94 -6.82 -6.04
CA TRP A 385 10.17 -6.95 -6.84
C TRP A 385 11.25 -7.70 -6.08
N ASN A 386 11.66 -8.84 -6.61
CA ASN A 386 12.69 -9.71 -6.05
C ASN A 386 13.31 -10.55 -7.16
N ASP A 387 14.64 -10.62 -7.25
CA ASP A 387 15.34 -11.47 -8.22
C ASP A 387 16.08 -12.68 -7.59
N SER A 388 15.95 -12.88 -6.26
CA SER A 388 16.62 -13.93 -5.51
C SER A 388 15.67 -15.05 -5.11
N MET A 389 16.17 -16.30 -5.12
CA MET A 389 15.47 -17.46 -4.54
C MET A 389 15.47 -17.44 -3.02
N THR A 390 16.45 -16.77 -2.42
CA THR A 390 16.63 -16.58 -0.99
C THR A 390 16.91 -15.11 -0.70
N PRO A 391 15.90 -14.24 -0.87
CA PRO A 391 16.07 -12.80 -0.67
C PRO A 391 16.39 -12.48 0.80
N PRO A 392 16.97 -11.32 1.08
CA PRO A 392 17.15 -10.85 2.44
C PRO A 392 15.85 -10.93 3.23
N TRP A 393 15.94 -11.50 4.45
CA TRP A 393 14.78 -11.77 5.33
C TRP A 393 13.59 -12.45 4.60
N ASP A 394 13.90 -13.32 3.62
CA ASP A 394 12.94 -14.11 2.85
C ASP A 394 11.93 -13.26 2.05
N SER A 395 12.10 -11.94 2.00
CA SER A 395 11.11 -10.99 1.45
C SER A 395 9.70 -11.25 1.97
N LYS A 396 9.61 -11.65 3.25
CA LYS A 396 8.35 -12.00 3.95
C LYS A 396 7.64 -10.75 4.49
N TYR A 397 6.62 -10.94 5.28
CA TYR A 397 5.84 -9.87 5.92
C TYR A 397 6.31 -9.71 7.37
N THR A 398 7.24 -8.79 7.62
CA THR A 398 7.67 -8.45 8.99
C THR A 398 6.70 -7.46 9.61
N ILE A 399 6.09 -7.85 10.74
CA ILE A 399 4.94 -7.15 11.32
C ILE A 399 5.36 -6.13 12.39
N ASN A 400 6.53 -6.31 13.00
CA ASN A 400 6.95 -5.50 14.15
C ASN A 400 7.32 -4.05 13.81
N ALA A 401 7.39 -3.68 12.52
CA ALA A 401 7.47 -2.31 12.00
C ALA A 401 7.14 -2.25 10.50
N ASN A 402 7.73 -3.11 9.67
CA ASN A 402 7.82 -3.00 8.21
C ASN A 402 6.46 -3.07 7.51
N LEU A 403 5.69 -4.13 7.72
CA LEU A 403 4.39 -4.29 7.06
C LEU A 403 3.39 -3.17 7.44
N PRO A 404 3.21 -2.78 8.72
CA PRO A 404 2.40 -1.61 9.03
C PRO A 404 2.90 -0.34 8.36
N MET A 405 4.23 -0.11 8.29
CA MET A 405 4.84 1.05 7.64
C MET A 405 4.55 1.10 6.13
N ASN A 406 4.50 -0.05 5.45
CA ASN A 406 4.13 -0.13 4.04
C ASN A 406 2.76 0.50 3.77
N TYR A 407 1.87 0.51 4.77
CA TYR A 407 0.49 0.96 4.61
C TYR A 407 0.14 2.27 5.34
N TRP A 408 1.09 2.87 6.09
CA TRP A 408 0.85 4.20 6.69
C TRP A 408 0.44 5.27 5.67
N PRO A 409 1.00 5.32 4.43
CA PRO A 409 0.57 6.31 3.46
C PRO A 409 -0.79 5.99 2.81
N ALA A 410 -1.30 4.75 2.87
CA ALA A 410 -2.44 4.32 2.06
C ALA A 410 -3.67 5.21 2.22
N ASP A 411 -4.18 5.35 3.45
CA ASP A 411 -5.36 6.17 3.70
C ASP A 411 -5.04 7.67 3.59
N THR A 412 -3.94 8.14 4.22
CA THR A 412 -3.58 9.57 4.23
C THR A 412 -3.32 10.13 2.83
N THR A 413 -2.74 9.32 1.93
CA THR A 413 -2.44 9.74 0.55
C THR A 413 -3.49 9.30 -0.47
N ASN A 414 -4.72 9.02 -0.02
CA ASN A 414 -5.89 8.76 -0.86
C ASN A 414 -5.76 7.50 -1.74
N LEU A 415 -5.22 6.42 -1.16
CA LEU A 415 -5.02 5.10 -1.77
C LEU A 415 -5.63 3.99 -0.90
N SER A 416 -6.78 4.25 -0.28
CA SER A 416 -7.46 3.33 0.65
C SER A 416 -7.72 1.95 0.04
N GLU A 417 -7.95 1.87 -1.28
CA GLU A 417 -8.15 0.60 -2.00
C GLU A 417 -6.89 -0.28 -1.97
N CYS A 418 -5.70 0.34 -2.00
CA CYS A 418 -4.42 -0.38 -1.94
C CYS A 418 -4.18 -1.05 -0.57
N PHE A 419 -4.94 -0.70 0.45
CA PHE A 419 -4.88 -1.32 1.78
C PHE A 419 -5.64 -2.66 1.86
N ARG A 420 -6.55 -2.92 0.92
CA ARG A 420 -7.43 -4.12 0.90
C ARG A 420 -6.67 -5.44 1.11
N PRO A 421 -5.54 -5.71 0.46
CA PRO A 421 -4.82 -6.97 0.60
C PRO A 421 -4.38 -7.28 2.05
N VAL A 422 -4.07 -6.26 2.85
CA VAL A 422 -3.74 -6.45 4.28
C VAL A 422 -4.95 -6.94 5.07
N PHE A 423 -6.13 -6.39 4.83
CA PHE A 423 -7.34 -6.83 5.54
C PHE A 423 -7.75 -8.25 5.14
N ASP A 424 -7.51 -8.63 3.89
CA ASP A 424 -7.69 -10.01 3.42
C ASP A 424 -6.71 -10.95 4.13
N MET A 425 -5.43 -10.56 4.24
CA MET A 425 -4.43 -11.31 5.01
C MET A 425 -4.76 -11.39 6.51
N VAL A 426 -5.29 -10.33 7.13
CA VAL A 426 -5.71 -10.34 8.54
C VAL A 426 -6.84 -11.35 8.77
N ARG A 427 -7.79 -11.46 7.83
CA ARG A 427 -8.83 -12.50 7.90
C ARG A 427 -8.25 -13.90 7.79
N ASP A 428 -7.27 -14.12 6.90
CA ASP A 428 -6.56 -15.39 6.78
C ASP A 428 -5.82 -15.73 8.08
N LEU A 429 -5.05 -14.77 8.63
CA LEU A 429 -4.31 -14.91 9.88
C LEU A 429 -5.23 -15.13 11.08
N SER A 430 -6.46 -14.60 11.07
CA SER A 430 -7.41 -14.89 12.14
C SER A 430 -7.77 -16.37 12.23
N VAL A 431 -7.61 -17.12 11.15
CA VAL A 431 -7.85 -18.57 11.09
C VAL A 431 -6.62 -19.38 11.47
N THR A 432 -5.44 -19.06 10.88
CA THR A 432 -4.19 -19.77 11.20
C THR A 432 -3.73 -19.44 12.62
N GLY A 433 -3.81 -18.16 13.00
CA GLY A 433 -3.46 -17.67 14.33
C GLY A 433 -4.37 -18.18 15.45
N ALA A 434 -5.62 -18.56 15.15
CA ALA A 434 -6.49 -19.20 16.14
C ALA A 434 -5.97 -20.58 16.57
N ARG A 435 -5.38 -21.35 15.63
CA ARG A 435 -4.71 -22.63 15.95
C ARG A 435 -3.49 -22.39 16.85
N VAL A 436 -2.71 -21.36 16.55
CA VAL A 436 -1.53 -20.97 17.33
C VAL A 436 -1.96 -20.50 18.73
N ALA A 437 -3.00 -19.69 18.85
CA ALA A 437 -3.56 -19.25 20.14
C ALA A 437 -3.95 -20.45 21.01
N GLN A 438 -4.66 -21.42 20.44
CA GLN A 438 -5.07 -22.64 21.17
C GLN A 438 -3.87 -23.53 21.52
N ALA A 439 -2.97 -23.80 20.55
CA ALA A 439 -1.89 -24.77 20.73
C ALA A 439 -0.75 -24.25 21.63
N GLN A 440 -0.40 -22.97 21.51
CA GLN A 440 0.75 -22.39 22.22
C GLN A 440 0.35 -21.67 23.51
N TYR A 441 -0.90 -21.19 23.63
CA TYR A 441 -1.34 -20.36 24.77
C TYR A 441 -2.57 -20.96 25.51
N GLY A 442 -3.27 -21.95 24.92
CA GLY A 442 -4.54 -22.46 25.46
C GLY A 442 -5.65 -21.40 25.46
N ALA A 443 -5.60 -20.44 24.53
CA ALA A 443 -6.45 -19.27 24.50
C ALA A 443 -7.43 -19.30 23.33
N GLY A 444 -8.53 -18.56 23.44
CA GLY A 444 -9.43 -18.22 22.36
C GLY A 444 -8.89 -17.07 21.49
N GLY A 445 -9.68 -16.63 20.53
CA GLY A 445 -9.27 -15.60 19.60
C GLY A 445 -8.14 -16.04 18.66
N TRP A 446 -7.22 -15.14 18.32
CA TRP A 446 -6.09 -15.45 17.44
C TRP A 446 -4.87 -14.59 17.75
N VAL A 447 -3.68 -15.11 17.40
CA VAL A 447 -2.40 -14.44 17.57
C VAL A 447 -1.54 -14.64 16.33
N THR A 448 -0.75 -13.64 15.97
CA THR A 448 0.43 -13.80 15.13
C THR A 448 1.58 -13.00 15.73
N HIS A 449 2.79 -13.49 15.50
CA HIS A 449 4.01 -12.95 16.10
C HIS A 449 4.65 -11.92 15.15
N HIS A 450 5.98 -11.76 15.20
CA HIS A 450 6.68 -10.67 14.50
C HIS A 450 6.72 -10.82 12.97
N ASN A 451 6.47 -12.00 12.41
CA ASN A 451 6.52 -12.30 10.97
C ASN A 451 5.36 -13.19 10.52
N THR A 452 5.02 -13.07 9.24
CA THR A 452 4.21 -14.05 8.49
C THR A 452 4.72 -14.16 7.05
N ASP A 453 4.24 -15.16 6.32
CA ASP A 453 4.61 -15.43 4.91
C ASP A 453 3.37 -15.59 4.00
N GLY A 454 3.57 -16.02 2.76
CA GLY A 454 2.49 -16.30 1.81
C GLY A 454 1.53 -17.40 2.27
N TRP A 455 1.96 -18.24 3.20
CA TRP A 455 1.18 -19.36 3.76
C TRP A 455 0.51 -19.01 5.09
N ARG A 456 0.68 -17.77 5.56
CA ARG A 456 0.07 -17.26 6.81
C ARG A 456 0.58 -17.99 8.05
N GLY A 457 1.86 -18.33 8.10
CA GLY A 457 2.50 -18.79 9.35
C GLY A 457 2.32 -17.76 10.44
N ALA A 458 1.88 -18.17 11.64
CA ALA A 458 1.52 -17.24 12.72
C ALA A 458 2.30 -17.50 14.03
N SER A 459 3.07 -18.59 14.11
CA SER A 459 3.84 -18.97 15.30
C SER A 459 5.10 -18.12 15.50
N VAL A 460 5.75 -18.32 16.65
CA VAL A 460 7.07 -17.78 16.98
C VAL A 460 8.10 -18.39 16.02
N VAL A 461 8.86 -17.56 15.33
CA VAL A 461 9.92 -17.97 14.39
C VAL A 461 11.17 -17.14 14.62
N ASP A 462 12.29 -17.50 13.99
CA ASP A 462 13.59 -16.80 14.03
C ASP A 462 14.23 -16.74 15.44
N GLY A 463 13.77 -17.55 16.39
CA GLY A 463 14.22 -17.59 17.77
C GLY A 463 13.48 -16.62 18.72
N PRO A 464 13.51 -16.91 20.03
CA PRO A 464 12.75 -16.15 21.02
C PRO A 464 13.22 -14.70 21.20
N LEU A 465 14.49 -14.41 20.90
CA LEU A 465 15.07 -13.07 21.00
C LEU A 465 14.30 -12.05 20.14
N TRP A 466 13.89 -12.44 18.94
CA TRP A 466 13.15 -11.61 18.00
C TRP A 466 11.67 -11.99 17.91
N GLY A 467 11.40 -13.30 17.95
CA GLY A 467 10.10 -13.88 17.59
C GLY A 467 9.06 -13.89 18.70
N MET A 468 9.43 -13.77 19.98
CA MET A 468 8.47 -13.93 21.09
C MET A 468 7.56 -12.71 21.29
N TRP A 469 7.41 -11.87 20.33
CA TRP A 469 6.52 -10.72 20.35
C TRP A 469 5.12 -11.09 19.84
N GLN A 470 4.16 -11.18 20.77
CA GLN A 470 2.80 -11.68 20.48
C GLN A 470 1.80 -10.61 20.05
N THR A 471 2.19 -9.34 20.00
CA THR A 471 1.27 -8.24 19.65
C THR A 471 1.22 -7.91 18.15
N GLY A 472 1.84 -8.73 17.29
CA GLY A 472 1.78 -8.55 15.84
C GLY A 472 0.35 -8.58 15.29
N GLY A 473 -0.44 -9.60 15.68
CA GLY A 473 -1.85 -9.69 15.31
C GLY A 473 -2.70 -8.54 15.84
N ALA A 474 -2.37 -8.05 17.04
CA ALA A 474 -3.02 -6.89 17.65
C ALA A 474 -2.82 -5.62 16.81
N TRP A 475 -1.57 -5.36 16.37
CA TRP A 475 -1.27 -4.20 15.53
C TRP A 475 -2.00 -4.27 14.18
N LEU A 476 -1.91 -5.41 13.50
CA LEU A 476 -2.60 -5.60 12.22
C LEU A 476 -4.12 -5.46 12.34
N ALA A 477 -4.73 -6.01 13.39
CA ALA A 477 -6.16 -5.89 13.62
C ALA A 477 -6.60 -4.44 13.92
N SER A 478 -5.77 -3.65 14.61
CA SER A 478 -6.05 -2.24 14.89
C SER A 478 -6.12 -1.38 13.62
N LEU A 479 -5.44 -1.79 12.54
CA LEU A 479 -5.52 -1.11 11.24
C LEU A 479 -6.93 -1.13 10.64
N ILE A 480 -7.78 -2.09 11.00
CA ILE A 480 -9.19 -2.15 10.59
C ILE A 480 -9.96 -0.92 11.12
N TRP A 481 -9.75 -0.59 12.39
CA TRP A 481 -10.37 0.59 12.99
C TRP A 481 -9.80 1.88 12.42
N GLU A 482 -8.51 1.94 12.21
CA GLU A 482 -7.81 3.08 11.64
C GLU A 482 -8.36 3.40 10.23
N HIS A 483 -8.47 2.41 9.37
CA HIS A 483 -9.07 2.55 8.04
C HIS A 483 -10.53 3.05 8.11
N TYR A 484 -11.32 2.54 9.07
CA TYR A 484 -12.68 3.03 9.28
C TYR A 484 -12.71 4.51 9.67
N LEU A 485 -11.75 4.99 10.46
CA LEU A 485 -11.68 6.41 10.83
C LEU A 485 -11.50 7.33 9.60
N PHE A 486 -10.77 6.89 8.58
CA PHE A 486 -10.62 7.63 7.32
C PHE A 486 -11.83 7.51 6.40
N THR A 487 -12.36 6.30 6.25
CA THR A 487 -13.40 6.01 5.24
C THR A 487 -14.82 6.18 5.76
N GLY A 488 -15.06 5.85 7.03
CA GLY A 488 -16.40 5.75 7.62
C GLY A 488 -17.25 4.61 7.09
N ASP A 489 -16.63 3.65 6.39
CA ASP A 489 -17.31 2.50 5.83
C ASP A 489 -17.70 1.51 6.94
N VAL A 490 -18.96 1.60 7.38
CA VAL A 490 -19.53 0.73 8.42
C VAL A 490 -19.61 -0.72 7.96
N GLU A 491 -19.83 -0.95 6.66
CA GLU A 491 -19.94 -2.31 6.12
C GLU A 491 -18.58 -3.01 6.06
N PHE A 492 -17.53 -2.28 5.69
CA PHE A 492 -16.16 -2.74 5.83
C PHE A 492 -15.86 -3.09 7.30
N LEU A 493 -16.23 -2.21 8.24
CA LEU A 493 -16.01 -2.44 9.67
C LEU A 493 -16.77 -3.69 10.16
N ARG A 494 -18.01 -3.86 9.77
CA ARG A 494 -18.86 -5.02 10.10
C ARG A 494 -18.24 -6.33 9.59
N THR A 495 -17.75 -6.32 8.34
CA THR A 495 -17.12 -7.49 7.69
C THR A 495 -15.83 -7.91 8.41
N ASN A 496 -15.03 -6.96 8.89
CA ASN A 496 -13.72 -7.21 9.50
C ASN A 496 -13.77 -7.23 11.04
N TYR A 497 -14.89 -6.85 11.65
CA TYR A 497 -15.05 -6.84 13.11
C TYR A 497 -14.77 -8.20 13.79
N PRO A 498 -15.13 -9.37 13.23
CA PRO A 498 -14.78 -10.65 13.83
C PRO A 498 -13.27 -10.85 14.01
N ALA A 499 -12.45 -10.41 13.05
CA ALA A 499 -10.99 -10.49 13.17
C ALA A 499 -10.46 -9.54 14.23
N LEU A 500 -10.96 -8.30 14.27
CA LEU A 500 -10.61 -7.30 15.30
C LEU A 500 -10.99 -7.79 16.71
N LYS A 501 -12.21 -8.29 16.89
CA LYS A 501 -12.67 -8.88 18.15
C LYS A 501 -11.83 -10.09 18.56
N GLY A 502 -11.52 -10.97 17.60
CA GLY A 502 -10.73 -12.18 17.88
C GLY A 502 -9.31 -11.87 18.35
N ALA A 503 -8.66 -10.86 17.79
CA ALA A 503 -7.36 -10.39 18.28
C ALA A 503 -7.46 -9.87 19.73
N ALA A 504 -8.50 -9.08 20.03
CA ALA A 504 -8.73 -8.59 21.40
C ALA A 504 -9.06 -9.74 22.37
N GLN A 505 -9.85 -10.73 21.94
CA GLN A 505 -10.21 -11.90 22.79
C GLN A 505 -8.97 -12.68 23.23
N PHE A 506 -7.98 -12.86 22.34
CA PHE A 506 -6.72 -13.52 22.71
C PHE A 506 -6.07 -12.85 23.92
N PHE A 507 -6.03 -11.53 23.99
CA PHE A 507 -5.43 -10.81 25.12
C PHE A 507 -6.34 -10.79 26.36
N LEU A 508 -7.66 -10.84 26.20
CA LEU A 508 -8.57 -11.04 27.33
C LEU A 508 -8.31 -12.37 28.03
N ASP A 509 -7.90 -13.40 27.27
CA ASP A 509 -7.64 -14.75 27.81
C ASP A 509 -6.19 -14.92 28.31
N THR A 510 -5.22 -14.16 27.80
CA THR A 510 -3.78 -14.42 28.03
C THR A 510 -3.07 -13.41 28.93
N LEU A 511 -3.60 -12.21 29.10
CA LEU A 511 -3.00 -11.22 29.99
C LEU A 511 -2.98 -11.76 31.44
N VAL A 512 -1.86 -11.52 32.11
CA VAL A 512 -1.68 -11.95 33.53
C VAL A 512 -1.39 -10.74 34.41
N THR A 513 -1.83 -10.83 35.69
CA THR A 513 -1.52 -9.80 36.66
C THR A 513 -0.04 -9.84 37.04
N HIS A 514 0.67 -8.74 36.90
CA HIS A 514 2.04 -8.61 37.37
C HIS A 514 2.08 -8.71 38.89
N PRO A 515 2.89 -9.61 39.47
CA PRO A 515 2.79 -9.97 40.90
C PRO A 515 3.05 -8.81 41.85
N THR A 516 3.89 -7.85 41.45
CA THR A 516 4.28 -6.70 42.27
C THR A 516 3.54 -5.42 41.90
N LEU A 517 3.30 -5.19 40.59
CA LEU A 517 2.77 -3.93 40.08
C LEU A 517 1.25 -3.92 39.97
N GLY A 518 0.58 -5.10 39.98
CA GLY A 518 -0.86 -5.25 39.92
C GLY A 518 -1.51 -4.97 38.56
N TYR A 519 -0.75 -4.54 37.55
CA TYR A 519 -1.23 -4.32 36.18
C TYR A 519 -1.40 -5.63 35.41
N LEU A 520 -2.26 -5.61 34.39
CA LEU A 520 -2.35 -6.69 33.40
C LEU A 520 -1.25 -6.51 32.35
N VAL A 521 -0.45 -7.55 32.13
CA VAL A 521 0.70 -7.52 31.25
C VAL A 521 0.74 -8.75 30.34
N THR A 522 1.37 -8.61 29.16
CA THR A 522 1.83 -9.74 28.35
C THR A 522 2.98 -10.44 29.05
N ASN A 523 2.98 -11.77 29.05
CA ASN A 523 4.09 -12.60 29.57
C ASN A 523 4.00 -14.00 28.97
N PRO A 524 5.02 -14.50 28.26
CA PRO A 524 6.23 -13.79 27.83
C PRO A 524 5.99 -12.83 26.66
N SER A 525 6.85 -11.83 26.46
CA SER A 525 6.94 -10.97 25.27
C SER A 525 8.34 -10.38 25.13
N ASN A 526 8.57 -9.50 24.18
CA ASN A 526 9.78 -8.68 24.06
C ASN A 526 9.45 -7.30 23.50
N SER A 527 10.39 -6.33 23.60
CA SER A 527 10.31 -5.08 22.82
C SER A 527 11.10 -5.27 21.51
N PRO A 528 10.44 -5.27 20.34
CA PRO A 528 11.16 -5.48 19.08
C PRO A 528 12.21 -4.39 18.81
N GLU A 529 13.37 -4.71 18.36
CA GLU A 529 14.11 -5.98 18.40
C GLU A 529 15.27 -5.85 19.38
N LEU A 530 15.02 -5.25 20.56
CA LEU A 530 16.05 -4.82 21.49
C LEU A 530 16.15 -5.73 22.70
N ALA A 531 17.34 -6.23 22.93
CA ALA A 531 17.66 -6.93 24.17
C ALA A 531 17.74 -5.93 25.34
N HIS A 532 17.17 -6.28 26.50
CA HIS A 532 17.29 -5.45 27.71
C HIS A 532 18.55 -5.78 28.51
N HIS A 533 19.09 -6.96 28.32
CA HIS A 533 20.40 -7.41 28.81
C HIS A 533 21.11 -8.16 27.69
N THR A 534 22.39 -8.43 27.83
CA THR A 534 23.17 -9.13 26.80
C THR A 534 22.49 -10.43 26.37
N ASP A 535 22.13 -10.53 25.10
CA ASP A 535 21.46 -11.66 24.45
C ASP A 535 20.11 -12.09 25.10
N VAL A 536 19.46 -11.17 25.84
CA VAL A 536 18.18 -11.40 26.51
C VAL A 536 17.18 -10.30 26.20
N SER A 537 16.06 -10.66 25.55
CA SER A 537 14.98 -9.73 25.18
C SER A 537 13.64 -10.08 25.85
N VAL A 538 13.47 -11.35 26.25
CA VAL A 538 12.19 -11.85 26.80
C VAL A 538 11.89 -11.20 28.15
N CYS A 539 10.74 -10.54 28.24
CA CYS A 539 10.31 -9.79 29.41
C CYS A 539 8.77 -9.89 29.59
N ALA A 540 8.25 -9.16 30.55
CA ALA A 540 6.81 -8.99 30.75
C ALA A 540 6.42 -7.53 30.51
N GLY A 541 5.33 -7.31 29.76
CA GLY A 541 4.68 -6.02 29.57
C GLY A 541 5.55 -4.89 29.02
N PRO A 542 6.33 -5.09 27.92
CA PRO A 542 7.08 -3.99 27.34
C PRO A 542 6.13 -2.86 26.92
N THR A 543 6.63 -1.64 26.86
CA THR A 543 5.82 -0.44 26.63
C THR A 543 5.08 -0.48 25.30
N MET A 544 5.71 -1.01 24.24
CA MET A 544 5.06 -1.15 22.94
C MET A 544 3.81 -2.03 23.01
N ASP A 545 3.89 -3.17 23.72
CA ASP A 545 2.73 -4.05 23.90
C ASP A 545 1.58 -3.32 24.58
N ASN A 546 1.87 -2.60 25.68
CA ASN A 546 0.87 -1.86 26.42
C ASN A 546 0.20 -0.76 25.58
N GLN A 547 0.97 -0.12 24.69
CA GLN A 547 0.47 0.89 23.77
C GLN A 547 -0.42 0.25 22.68
N ILE A 548 0.03 -0.83 22.03
CA ILE A 548 -0.75 -1.55 21.00
C ILE A 548 -2.04 -2.10 21.61
N LEU A 549 -1.98 -2.68 22.79
CA LEU A 549 -3.16 -3.26 23.45
C LEU A 549 -4.18 -2.21 23.87
N ARG A 550 -3.75 -0.99 24.25
CA ARG A 550 -4.68 0.12 24.48
C ARG A 550 -5.45 0.45 23.21
N ASP A 551 -4.76 0.56 22.09
CA ASP A 551 -5.40 0.85 20.81
C ASP A 551 -6.32 -0.28 20.37
N LEU A 552 -5.87 -1.54 20.44
CA LEU A 552 -6.68 -2.71 20.06
C LEU A 552 -7.97 -2.80 20.87
N LEU A 553 -7.87 -2.72 22.21
CA LEU A 553 -9.02 -2.88 23.10
C LEU A 553 -10.02 -1.70 22.96
N ASP A 554 -9.51 -0.47 22.78
CA ASP A 554 -10.34 0.70 22.50
C ASP A 554 -11.01 0.59 21.12
N ALA A 555 -10.24 0.23 20.09
CA ALA A 555 -10.73 0.02 18.73
C ALA A 555 -11.83 -1.04 18.67
N ALA A 556 -11.61 -2.21 19.31
CA ALA A 556 -12.58 -3.30 19.34
C ALA A 556 -13.87 -2.91 20.10
N ALA A 557 -13.72 -2.16 21.21
CA ALA A 557 -14.86 -1.66 21.97
C ALA A 557 -15.69 -0.64 21.18
N ARG A 558 -15.02 0.32 20.50
CA ARG A 558 -15.68 1.34 19.67
C ARG A 558 -16.29 0.75 18.41
N ALA A 559 -15.60 -0.20 17.77
CA ALA A 559 -16.12 -0.92 16.61
C ALA A 559 -17.40 -1.70 16.97
N SER A 560 -17.41 -2.40 18.12
CA SER A 560 -18.60 -3.07 18.67
C SER A 560 -19.79 -2.12 18.85
N GLU A 561 -19.51 -0.87 19.23
CA GLU A 561 -20.52 0.19 19.42
C GLU A 561 -21.09 0.67 18.08
N VAL A 562 -20.22 0.93 17.09
CA VAL A 562 -20.62 1.34 15.74
C VAL A 562 -21.41 0.25 15.03
N VAL A 563 -20.97 -1.00 15.14
CA VAL A 563 -21.67 -2.16 14.53
C VAL A 563 -22.94 -2.54 15.29
N GLY A 564 -23.08 -2.14 16.57
CA GLY A 564 -24.25 -2.37 17.39
C GLY A 564 -24.33 -3.78 18.01
N VAL A 565 -23.17 -4.42 18.32
CA VAL A 565 -23.10 -5.80 18.82
C VAL A 565 -22.26 -5.92 20.09
N ASP A 566 -22.27 -7.09 20.74
CA ASP A 566 -21.28 -7.53 21.77
C ASP A 566 -21.11 -6.59 22.98
N ALA A 567 -22.17 -6.07 23.59
CA ALA A 567 -22.10 -5.14 24.71
C ALA A 567 -21.27 -5.66 25.91
N THR A 568 -21.37 -6.95 26.22
CA THR A 568 -20.59 -7.58 27.33
C THR A 568 -19.09 -7.61 27.01
N PHE A 569 -18.72 -8.01 25.80
CA PHE A 569 -17.33 -7.98 25.34
C PHE A 569 -16.77 -6.54 25.37
N ARG A 570 -17.56 -5.57 24.90
CA ARG A 570 -17.19 -4.15 24.94
C ARG A 570 -16.85 -3.66 26.35
N ALA A 571 -17.69 -4.02 27.34
CA ALA A 571 -17.44 -3.68 28.75
C ALA A 571 -16.16 -4.33 29.27
N GLN A 572 -15.93 -5.61 28.94
CA GLN A 572 -14.73 -6.35 29.33
C GLN A 572 -13.47 -5.77 28.68
N ALA A 573 -13.50 -5.44 27.40
CA ALA A 573 -12.39 -4.83 26.69
C ALA A 573 -11.98 -3.49 27.31
N ARG A 574 -12.95 -2.62 27.64
CA ARG A 574 -12.69 -1.34 28.34
C ARG A 574 -12.09 -1.56 29.72
N ALA A 575 -12.65 -2.47 30.52
CA ALA A 575 -12.15 -2.77 31.87
C ALA A 575 -10.72 -3.35 31.83
N THR A 576 -10.39 -4.18 30.85
CA THR A 576 -9.04 -4.72 30.66
C THR A 576 -8.06 -3.64 30.22
N ARG A 577 -8.45 -2.78 29.26
CA ARG A 577 -7.64 -1.63 28.82
C ARG A 577 -7.23 -0.74 30.01
N ASP A 578 -8.15 -0.45 30.91
CA ASP A 578 -7.92 0.45 32.04
C ASP A 578 -6.99 -0.15 33.11
N ARG A 579 -6.72 -1.47 33.04
CA ARG A 579 -5.77 -2.17 33.92
C ARG A 579 -4.38 -2.36 33.30
N LEU A 580 -4.15 -1.93 32.05
CA LEU A 580 -2.82 -1.98 31.43
C LEU A 580 -1.87 -0.97 32.09
N PRO A 581 -0.55 -1.24 32.12
CA PRO A 581 0.45 -0.31 32.67
C PRO A 581 0.40 1.05 31.96
N PRO A 582 0.48 2.16 32.70
CA PRO A 582 0.68 3.47 32.07
C PRO A 582 2.07 3.59 31.48
N MET A 583 2.24 4.44 30.46
CA MET A 583 3.56 4.86 30.01
C MET A 583 4.30 5.60 31.14
N ARG A 584 5.60 5.36 31.27
CA ARG A 584 6.44 5.94 32.34
C ARG A 584 7.59 6.74 31.73
N VAL A 585 7.95 7.80 32.44
CA VAL A 585 9.18 8.57 32.15
C VAL A 585 10.31 7.98 32.98
N GLY A 586 11.39 7.58 32.33
CA GLY A 586 12.58 7.00 32.96
C GLY A 586 13.52 8.03 33.58
N SER A 587 14.53 7.55 34.28
CA SER A 587 15.52 8.37 34.97
C SER A 587 16.31 9.31 34.06
N ARG A 588 16.38 9.00 32.75
CA ARG A 588 17.02 9.85 31.73
C ARG A 588 16.08 10.87 31.10
N GLY A 589 14.80 10.92 31.55
CA GLY A 589 13.76 11.78 30.98
C GLY A 589 13.13 11.23 29.69
N ASN A 590 13.45 10.01 29.30
CA ASN A 590 12.89 9.31 28.12
C ASN A 590 11.63 8.53 28.49
N ILE A 591 10.86 8.09 27.46
CA ILE A 591 9.85 7.04 27.67
C ILE A 591 10.59 5.73 28.03
N GLN A 592 10.15 5.04 29.10
CA GLN A 592 10.68 3.74 29.45
C GLN A 592 10.24 2.70 28.40
N GLU A 593 11.20 1.88 27.94
CA GLU A 593 10.91 0.81 26.98
C GLU A 593 10.35 -0.44 27.65
N TRP A 594 10.70 -0.65 28.91
CA TRP A 594 10.25 -1.77 29.75
C TRP A 594 9.58 -1.29 31.03
N LEU A 595 8.95 -2.19 31.79
CA LEU A 595 8.36 -1.87 33.10
C LEU A 595 9.41 -1.45 34.12
N ALA A 596 10.62 -2.00 34.02
CA ALA A 596 11.78 -1.53 34.76
C ALA A 596 12.55 -0.46 33.95
N ASP A 597 13.19 0.47 34.65
CA ASP A 597 13.97 1.54 34.02
C ASP A 597 15.40 1.04 33.66
N TRP A 598 15.43 0.00 32.80
CA TRP A 598 16.69 -0.55 32.32
C TRP A 598 17.32 0.36 31.26
N ILE A 599 18.65 0.36 31.25
CA ILE A 599 19.42 1.05 30.21
C ILE A 599 19.72 0.03 29.12
N GLU A 600 19.28 0.31 27.92
CA GLU A 600 19.50 -0.51 26.75
C GLU A 600 21.00 -0.71 26.46
N PRO A 601 21.46 -1.95 26.20
CA PRO A 601 22.86 -2.21 25.80
C PRO A 601 23.25 -1.52 24.48
N GLU A 602 22.32 -1.46 23.53
CA GLU A 602 22.49 -0.78 22.24
C GLU A 602 21.70 0.52 22.18
N ARG A 603 22.33 1.61 22.59
CA ARG A 603 21.66 2.93 22.72
C ARG A 603 21.18 3.53 21.41
N THR A 604 21.82 3.22 20.29
CA THR A 604 21.50 3.74 18.96
C THR A 604 20.78 2.72 18.09
N HIS A 605 20.11 1.74 18.73
CA HIS A 605 19.38 0.69 18.02
C HIS A 605 18.36 1.28 17.02
N ARG A 606 18.21 0.63 15.87
CA ARG A 606 17.32 1.06 14.79
C ARG A 606 15.83 1.08 15.17
N HIS A 607 15.38 0.18 16.06
CA HIS A 607 14.01 0.20 16.56
C HIS A 607 13.82 1.24 17.68
N VAL A 608 12.63 1.88 17.68
CA VAL A 608 12.17 2.81 18.70
C VAL A 608 10.74 2.41 19.12
N SER A 609 10.58 1.13 19.45
CA SER A 609 9.30 0.43 19.62
C SER A 609 8.39 1.08 20.66
N HIS A 610 8.95 1.59 21.76
CA HIS A 610 8.25 2.27 22.84
C HIS A 610 7.72 3.68 22.45
N LEU A 611 7.98 4.16 21.22
CA LEU A 611 7.37 5.35 20.66
C LEU A 611 6.19 5.05 19.71
N TYR A 612 5.72 3.80 19.62
CA TYR A 612 4.45 3.48 18.94
C TYR A 612 3.32 4.40 19.38
N GLY A 613 3.25 4.77 20.67
CA GLY A 613 2.27 5.68 21.24
C GLY A 613 2.31 7.11 20.68
N LEU A 614 3.46 7.55 20.09
CA LEU A 614 3.60 8.83 19.40
C LEU A 614 3.18 8.72 17.93
N HIS A 615 3.67 7.67 17.24
CA HIS A 615 3.30 7.32 15.87
C HIS A 615 3.48 5.81 15.64
N PRO A 616 2.48 5.12 15.05
CA PRO A 616 1.26 5.62 14.40
C PRO A 616 0.11 5.98 15.34
N SER A 617 0.15 5.57 16.61
CA SER A 617 -0.89 5.86 17.60
C SER A 617 -1.01 7.37 17.90
N ASN A 618 -2.00 7.73 18.72
CA ASN A 618 -2.26 9.09 19.19
C ASN A 618 -2.24 9.22 20.73
N GLN A 619 -1.59 8.29 21.42
CA GLN A 619 -1.53 8.26 22.88
C GLN A 619 -0.56 9.31 23.46
N ILE A 620 0.47 9.69 22.67
CA ILE A 620 1.43 10.75 23.04
C ILE A 620 1.18 11.95 22.14
N THR A 621 0.72 13.05 22.75
CA THR A 621 0.38 14.27 22.01
C THR A 621 0.80 15.50 22.79
N ARG A 622 1.12 16.57 22.07
CA ARG A 622 1.57 17.84 22.67
C ARG A 622 0.58 18.40 23.69
N ARG A 623 -0.72 18.27 23.40
CA ARG A 623 -1.79 18.89 24.22
C ARG A 623 -2.38 17.93 25.24
N GLY A 624 -2.52 16.65 24.89
CA GLY A 624 -3.15 15.64 25.77
C GLY A 624 -2.21 15.08 26.81
N THR A 625 -0.92 14.92 26.47
CA THR A 625 0.09 14.27 27.33
C THR A 625 1.45 14.97 27.27
N PRO A 626 1.54 16.28 27.66
CA PRO A 626 2.73 17.09 27.42
C PRO A 626 4.01 16.53 28.05
N GLN A 627 3.93 15.87 29.23
CA GLN A 627 5.10 15.23 29.84
C GLN A 627 5.63 14.05 29.02
N LEU A 628 4.73 13.21 28.52
CA LEU A 628 5.10 12.10 27.65
C LEU A 628 5.61 12.58 26.29
N TYR A 629 5.08 13.69 25.80
CA TYR A 629 5.52 14.33 24.57
C TYR A 629 6.99 14.80 24.66
N GLU A 630 7.37 15.46 25.75
CA GLU A 630 8.76 15.84 25.98
C GLU A 630 9.67 14.61 26.23
N ALA A 631 9.17 13.58 26.94
CA ALA A 631 9.89 12.35 27.12
C ALA A 631 10.11 11.59 25.80
N ALA A 632 9.15 11.63 24.88
CA ALA A 632 9.30 11.07 23.54
C ALA A 632 10.37 11.82 22.70
N ARG A 633 10.40 13.17 22.79
CA ARG A 633 11.50 13.98 22.23
C ARG A 633 12.84 13.54 22.79
N ARG A 634 12.93 13.43 24.11
CA ARG A 634 14.14 12.99 24.78
C ARG A 634 14.58 11.57 24.37
N THR A 635 13.62 10.67 24.17
CA THR A 635 13.91 9.32 23.65
C THR A 635 14.61 9.39 22.29
N LEU A 636 14.10 10.17 21.36
CA LEU A 636 14.69 10.32 20.03
C LEU A 636 16.08 10.98 20.07
N GLU A 637 16.28 11.94 20.95
CA GLU A 637 17.59 12.55 21.16
C GLU A 637 18.63 11.53 21.65
N LEU A 638 18.23 10.65 22.57
CA LEU A 638 19.09 9.59 23.09
C LEU A 638 19.35 8.49 22.07
N ARG A 639 18.35 8.15 21.25
CA ARG A 639 18.45 7.14 20.19
C ARG A 639 19.29 7.62 19.01
N GLY A 640 19.35 8.95 18.78
CA GLY A 640 20.06 9.58 17.69
C GLY A 640 19.32 9.53 16.35
N ASP A 641 19.84 10.26 15.38
CA ASP A 641 19.22 10.43 14.06
C ASP A 641 19.58 9.31 13.08
N ASP A 642 20.74 8.66 13.20
CA ASP A 642 21.15 7.60 12.27
C ASP A 642 20.33 6.32 12.43
N GLY A 643 20.37 5.48 11.40
CA GLY A 643 19.65 4.21 11.35
C GLY A 643 19.58 3.61 9.95
N THR A 644 18.83 2.52 9.83
CA THR A 644 18.48 1.92 8.53
C THR A 644 17.45 2.78 7.81
N GLY A 645 17.21 2.54 6.52
CA GLY A 645 16.27 3.35 5.73
C GLY A 645 14.89 3.47 6.39
N TRP A 646 14.25 2.34 6.73
CA TRP A 646 12.94 2.36 7.39
C TRP A 646 12.99 3.02 8.80
N SER A 647 14.10 2.88 9.52
CA SER A 647 14.26 3.52 10.83
C SER A 647 14.29 5.05 10.69
N LEU A 648 15.02 5.57 9.70
CA LEU A 648 15.00 7.00 9.36
C LEU A 648 13.59 7.45 8.97
N ALA A 649 12.89 6.68 8.13
CA ALA A 649 11.53 6.97 7.71
C ALA A 649 10.55 7.01 8.91
N TRP A 650 10.67 6.09 9.88
CA TRP A 650 9.87 6.16 11.11
C TRP A 650 10.20 7.39 11.94
N LYS A 651 11.49 7.74 12.06
CA LYS A 651 11.93 8.95 12.79
C LYS A 651 11.44 10.24 12.12
N ILE A 652 11.29 10.29 10.77
CA ILE A 652 10.63 11.42 10.08
C ILE A 652 9.21 11.60 10.62
N ASN A 653 8.42 10.50 10.70
CA ASN A 653 7.06 10.54 11.24
C ASN A 653 7.03 10.99 12.70
N PHE A 654 7.95 10.52 13.54
CA PHE A 654 8.06 10.94 14.94
C PHE A 654 8.34 12.44 15.07
N TRP A 655 9.33 12.96 14.33
CA TRP A 655 9.66 14.38 14.40
C TRP A 655 8.56 15.27 13.81
N ALA A 656 7.83 14.80 12.79
CA ALA A 656 6.64 15.46 12.29
C ALA A 656 5.55 15.54 13.37
N ARG A 657 5.30 14.44 14.12
CA ARG A 657 4.37 14.42 15.28
C ARG A 657 4.84 15.26 16.45
N LEU A 658 6.14 15.44 16.62
CA LEU A 658 6.75 16.37 17.57
C LEU A 658 6.77 17.81 17.06
N GLU A 659 6.15 18.11 15.91
CA GLU A 659 6.08 19.44 15.30
C GLU A 659 7.48 20.07 15.11
N ASP A 660 8.53 19.24 14.96
CA ASP A 660 9.92 19.67 14.72
C ASP A 660 10.25 19.57 13.23
N ALA A 661 9.89 20.63 12.52
CA ALA A 661 10.05 20.71 11.07
C ALA A 661 11.51 20.61 10.60
N ALA A 662 12.44 21.19 11.37
CA ALA A 662 13.84 21.21 11.00
C ALA A 662 14.44 19.81 11.07
N ARG A 663 14.11 19.07 12.13
CA ARG A 663 14.64 17.72 12.34
C ARG A 663 13.97 16.69 11.43
N ALA A 664 12.64 16.80 11.22
CA ALA A 664 11.94 15.97 10.24
C ALA A 664 12.55 16.15 8.83
N HIS A 665 12.74 17.38 8.37
CA HIS A 665 13.33 17.66 7.06
C HIS A 665 14.79 17.22 6.96
N LYS A 666 15.59 17.39 8.04
CA LYS A 666 16.95 16.84 8.08
C LYS A 666 16.95 15.34 7.79
N LEU A 667 16.04 14.58 8.41
CA LEU A 667 15.97 13.12 8.20
C LEU A 667 15.44 12.74 6.81
N VAL A 668 14.57 13.54 6.20
CA VAL A 668 14.22 13.39 4.78
C VAL A 668 15.48 13.50 3.91
N ARG A 669 16.35 14.47 4.19
CA ARG A 669 17.62 14.61 3.47
C ARG A 669 18.60 13.47 3.77
N ASP A 670 18.68 13.02 5.04
CA ASP A 670 19.56 11.93 5.44
C ASP A 670 19.15 10.58 4.81
N LEU A 671 17.85 10.40 4.53
CA LEU A 671 17.35 9.25 3.80
C LEU A 671 17.79 9.27 2.31
N VAL A 672 17.94 10.45 1.72
CA VAL A 672 18.43 10.62 0.32
C VAL A 672 19.95 10.62 0.29
N ARG A 673 20.56 9.53 0.71
CA ARG A 673 21.99 9.27 0.64
C ARG A 673 22.23 7.98 -0.13
N THR A 674 23.37 7.88 -0.81
CA THR A 674 23.70 6.69 -1.65
C THR A 674 23.82 5.38 -0.87
N ASP A 675 23.94 5.42 0.45
CA ASP A 675 23.94 4.26 1.34
C ASP A 675 22.55 3.98 1.97
N ARG A 676 21.53 4.80 1.68
CA ARG A 676 20.14 4.67 2.13
C ARG A 676 19.14 4.67 0.99
N LEU A 677 19.47 5.22 -0.16
CA LEU A 677 18.62 5.24 -1.34
C LEU A 677 19.41 4.75 -2.56
N ALA A 678 18.93 3.69 -3.21
CA ALA A 678 19.53 3.14 -4.41
C ALA A 678 19.37 4.09 -5.61
N PRO A 679 20.15 3.89 -6.70
CA PRO A 679 20.02 4.73 -7.89
C PRO A 679 18.60 4.79 -8.47
N ASN A 680 17.79 3.72 -8.36
CA ASN A 680 16.39 3.68 -8.77
C ASN A 680 15.41 4.16 -7.69
N MET A 681 15.91 4.83 -6.65
CA MET A 681 15.15 5.31 -5.49
C MET A 681 14.52 4.22 -4.60
N PHE A 682 14.90 2.97 -4.71
CA PHE A 682 14.56 1.97 -3.70
C PHE A 682 15.28 2.27 -2.37
N ASP A 683 14.54 2.18 -1.27
CA ASP A 683 15.10 2.36 0.08
C ASP A 683 16.07 1.22 0.44
N LEU A 684 17.12 1.55 1.16
CA LEU A 684 18.12 0.60 1.60
C LEU A 684 18.16 0.53 3.13
N HIS A 685 17.94 -0.68 3.62
CA HIS A 685 18.27 -1.02 5.01
C HIS A 685 19.78 -0.80 5.31
N PRO A 686 20.84 -1.12 4.53
CA PRO A 686 20.97 -2.01 3.37
C PRO A 686 20.89 -3.51 3.72
N PRO A 687 20.53 -4.45 2.81
CA PRO A 687 20.12 -4.22 1.42
C PRO A 687 18.71 -3.62 1.27
N PHE A 688 18.13 -3.68 0.06
CA PHE A 688 16.81 -3.14 -0.28
C PHE A 688 15.69 -3.66 0.64
N GLN A 689 14.95 -2.72 1.21
CA GLN A 689 13.65 -2.91 1.87
C GLN A 689 12.74 -1.74 1.51
N ILE A 690 11.53 -2.03 1.01
CA ILE A 690 10.62 -1.01 0.46
C ILE A 690 9.94 -0.15 1.53
N ASP A 691 9.91 -0.62 2.76
CA ASP A 691 9.19 0.02 3.86
C ASP A 691 9.67 1.44 4.15
N GLY A 692 10.95 1.74 3.94
CA GLY A 692 11.46 3.12 4.05
C GLY A 692 10.90 4.06 2.99
N ASN A 693 10.63 3.60 1.76
CA ASN A 693 9.95 4.39 0.75
C ASN A 693 8.54 4.79 1.19
N PHE A 694 7.76 3.85 1.72
CA PHE A 694 6.40 4.09 2.18
C PHE A 694 6.37 4.95 3.44
N GLY A 695 7.27 4.66 4.41
CA GLY A 695 7.41 5.44 5.63
C GLY A 695 7.82 6.89 5.39
N ALA A 696 8.68 7.15 4.38
CA ALA A 696 9.04 8.51 3.98
C ALA A 696 7.85 9.28 3.38
N THR A 697 7.04 8.62 2.54
CA THR A 697 5.80 9.19 2.00
C THR A 697 4.83 9.57 3.12
N SER A 698 4.63 8.67 4.10
CA SER A 698 3.83 8.95 5.30
C SER A 698 4.42 10.12 6.11
N GLY A 699 5.74 10.14 6.31
CA GLY A 699 6.41 11.18 7.07
C GLY A 699 6.25 12.56 6.44
N ILE A 700 6.40 12.68 5.13
CA ILE A 700 6.17 13.94 4.40
C ILE A 700 4.68 14.33 4.49
N ALA A 701 3.75 13.39 4.41
CA ALA A 701 2.32 13.66 4.65
C ALA A 701 2.08 14.20 6.06
N GLU A 702 2.66 13.58 7.10
CA GLU A 702 2.55 14.03 8.50
C GLU A 702 3.17 15.41 8.75
N MET A 703 4.19 15.82 7.98
CA MET A 703 4.72 17.20 8.03
C MET A 703 3.71 18.24 7.51
N LEU A 704 2.79 17.85 6.61
CA LEU A 704 1.84 18.73 5.94
C LEU A 704 0.42 18.65 6.51
N LEU A 705 -0.03 17.49 6.96
CA LEU A 705 -1.37 17.24 7.50
C LEU A 705 -1.34 16.18 8.59
N GLN A 706 -1.87 16.52 9.77
CA GLN A 706 -2.14 15.56 10.84
C GLN A 706 -3.63 15.58 11.20
N SER A 707 -4.22 14.41 11.48
CA SER A 707 -5.65 14.29 11.81
C SER A 707 -5.93 13.37 13.01
N HIS A 708 -4.91 13.00 13.78
CA HIS A 708 -4.98 12.02 14.87
C HIS A 708 -5.62 12.54 16.16
N ASN A 709 -5.75 13.87 16.35
CA ASN A 709 -6.26 14.50 17.57
C ASN A 709 -7.71 15.01 17.46
N GLY A 710 -8.52 14.47 16.54
CA GLY A 710 -9.89 14.94 16.32
C GLY A 710 -9.99 16.31 15.66
N GLU A 711 -8.91 16.78 15.05
CA GLU A 711 -8.81 18.00 14.25
C GLU A 711 -7.92 17.78 13.04
N LEU A 712 -8.06 18.59 11.99
CA LEU A 712 -7.12 18.65 10.88
C LEU A 712 -6.09 19.75 11.21
N HIS A 713 -4.85 19.36 11.49
CA HIS A 713 -3.74 20.26 11.75
C HIS A 713 -2.92 20.42 10.46
N LEU A 714 -2.95 21.62 9.88
CA LEU A 714 -2.33 21.95 8.61
C LEU A 714 -0.93 22.52 8.82
N LEU A 715 0.06 22.00 8.10
CA LEU A 715 1.46 22.41 8.12
C LEU A 715 2.11 22.34 9.52
N PRO A 716 1.85 21.28 10.31
CA PRO A 716 2.36 21.19 11.70
C PRO A 716 3.89 21.18 11.76
N ALA A 717 4.56 20.68 10.72
CA ALA A 717 6.02 20.56 10.66
C ALA A 717 6.56 21.03 9.30
N LEU A 718 6.11 22.18 8.81
CA LEU A 718 6.56 22.77 7.55
C LEU A 718 8.00 23.34 7.70
N PRO A 719 9.01 22.80 6.98
CA PRO A 719 10.38 23.28 7.08
C PRO A 719 10.58 24.60 6.32
N THR A 720 11.56 25.38 6.76
CA THR A 720 11.97 26.62 6.06
C THR A 720 12.49 26.40 4.65
N ALA A 721 12.92 25.17 4.35
CA ALA A 721 13.35 24.75 3.01
C ALA A 721 12.19 24.69 1.99
N TRP A 722 10.94 24.65 2.44
CA TRP A 722 9.74 24.68 1.60
C TRP A 722 8.93 25.96 1.85
N PRO A 723 9.49 27.16 1.52
CA PRO A 723 8.89 28.44 1.89
C PRO A 723 7.56 28.69 1.18
N THR A 724 7.38 28.11 0.02
CA THR A 724 6.17 28.20 -0.81
C THR A 724 5.86 26.83 -1.37
N GLY A 725 4.60 26.47 -1.40
CA GLY A 725 4.19 25.18 -1.94
C GLY A 725 2.69 24.94 -1.87
N GLN A 726 2.29 23.76 -2.33
CA GLN A 726 0.91 23.32 -2.24
C GLN A 726 0.83 21.79 -2.22
N VAL A 727 -0.18 21.28 -1.54
CA VAL A 727 -0.60 19.88 -1.63
C VAL A 727 -2.11 19.82 -1.71
N SER A 728 -2.65 18.90 -2.49
CA SER A 728 -4.10 18.68 -2.60
C SER A 728 -4.42 17.20 -2.64
N GLY A 729 -5.61 16.83 -2.14
CA GLY A 729 -6.13 15.47 -2.19
C GLY A 729 -5.69 14.56 -1.05
N LEU A 730 -4.93 15.03 -0.06
CA LEU A 730 -4.66 14.28 1.16
C LEU A 730 -5.95 13.95 1.90
N ARG A 731 -5.95 12.84 2.63
CA ARG A 731 -7.10 12.43 3.43
C ARG A 731 -6.86 12.66 4.92
N GLY A 732 -7.90 13.10 5.61
CA GLY A 732 -7.95 13.20 7.06
C GLY A 732 -9.01 12.28 7.66
N ARG A 733 -8.76 11.78 8.88
CA ARG A 733 -9.75 11.01 9.65
C ARG A 733 -11.03 11.83 9.78
N GLY A 734 -12.18 11.18 9.73
CA GLY A 734 -13.48 11.86 9.68
C GLY A 734 -14.06 11.94 8.25
N GLY A 735 -13.39 11.41 7.22
CA GLY A 735 -13.84 11.43 5.83
C GLY A 735 -13.60 12.78 5.16
N TYR A 736 -12.43 13.38 5.38
CA TYR A 736 -12.08 14.67 4.79
C TYR A 736 -11.06 14.51 3.67
N THR A 737 -11.26 15.23 2.55
CA THR A 737 -10.24 15.44 1.53
C THR A 737 -9.70 16.85 1.66
N VAL A 738 -8.38 17.00 1.75
CA VAL A 738 -7.73 18.22 2.22
C VAL A 738 -6.73 18.73 1.18
N GLY A 739 -6.73 20.03 0.95
CA GLY A 739 -5.71 20.76 0.22
C GLY A 739 -5.23 21.96 1.03
N VAL A 740 -3.97 22.31 0.90
CA VAL A 740 -3.36 23.50 1.48
C VAL A 740 -2.34 24.10 0.53
N ALA A 741 -2.42 25.42 0.34
CA ALA A 741 -1.41 26.22 -0.32
C ALA A 741 -0.79 27.19 0.68
N TRP A 742 0.52 27.42 0.58
CA TRP A 742 1.25 28.27 1.51
C TRP A 742 2.31 29.12 0.81
N SER A 743 2.60 30.25 1.40
CA SER A 743 3.74 31.10 1.05
C SER A 743 4.37 31.66 2.32
N SER A 744 5.67 31.94 2.26
CA SER A 744 6.43 32.47 3.40
C SER A 744 6.25 31.65 4.69
N GLY A 745 6.12 30.32 4.55
CA GLY A 745 5.97 29.40 5.67
C GLY A 745 4.62 29.44 6.38
N GLN A 746 3.57 30.01 5.76
CA GLN A 746 2.21 30.09 6.32
C GLN A 746 1.16 29.71 5.30
N ALA A 747 0.11 29.01 5.74
CA ALA A 747 -1.02 28.70 4.88
C ALA A 747 -1.69 29.99 4.37
N ASP A 748 -1.87 30.07 3.06
CA ASP A 748 -2.63 31.11 2.36
C ASP A 748 -4.09 30.68 2.17
N GLU A 749 -4.25 29.37 1.86
CA GLU A 749 -5.53 28.77 1.55
C GLU A 749 -5.58 27.34 2.08
N ILE A 750 -6.69 26.95 2.66
CA ILE A 750 -7.03 25.59 3.08
C ILE A 750 -8.37 25.24 2.44
N VAL A 751 -8.43 24.11 1.75
CA VAL A 751 -9.65 23.58 1.13
C VAL A 751 -9.95 22.21 1.74
N VAL A 752 -11.18 22.04 2.24
CA VAL A 752 -11.62 20.76 2.81
C VAL A 752 -12.95 20.37 2.20
N ARG A 753 -12.99 19.20 1.57
CA ARG A 753 -14.22 18.52 1.17
C ARG A 753 -14.60 17.51 2.25
N ALA A 754 -15.84 17.57 2.71
CA ALA A 754 -16.37 16.61 3.67
C ALA A 754 -17.18 15.52 2.94
N ASP A 755 -16.88 14.25 3.25
CA ASP A 755 -17.65 13.10 2.71
C ASP A 755 -18.86 12.76 3.61
N ARG A 756 -18.91 13.33 4.83
CA ARG A 756 -19.94 13.06 5.84
C ARG A 756 -20.32 14.35 6.57
N ASP A 757 -21.54 14.39 7.11
CA ASP A 757 -21.97 15.42 8.04
C ASP A 757 -21.17 15.34 9.34
N GLY A 758 -20.87 16.48 9.94
CA GLY A 758 -20.16 16.49 11.22
C GLY A 758 -19.63 17.86 11.64
N THR A 759 -18.76 17.81 12.64
CA THR A 759 -18.05 18.98 13.13
C THR A 759 -16.60 18.91 12.66
N LEU A 760 -16.18 19.87 11.86
CA LEU A 760 -14.81 20.02 11.40
C LEU A 760 -14.07 21.00 12.31
N ARG A 761 -12.92 20.57 12.83
CA ARG A 761 -11.95 21.41 13.54
C ARG A 761 -10.70 21.55 12.65
N LEU A 762 -10.32 22.78 12.36
CA LEU A 762 -9.13 23.12 11.58
C LEU A 762 -8.14 23.86 12.48
N ARG A 763 -6.92 23.38 12.56
CA ARG A 763 -5.80 24.06 13.22
C ARG A 763 -4.79 24.49 12.16
N ALA A 764 -4.45 25.80 12.16
CA ALA A 764 -3.41 26.38 11.32
C ALA A 764 -3.01 27.77 11.80
N ARG A 765 -1.77 28.19 11.50
CA ARG A 765 -1.34 29.58 11.73
C ARG A 765 -2.17 30.60 10.96
N LEU A 766 -2.80 30.23 9.84
CA LEU A 766 -3.76 31.05 9.11
C LEU A 766 -4.78 31.73 10.04
N PHE A 767 -5.26 31.00 11.03
CA PHE A 767 -6.34 31.45 11.90
C PHE A 767 -5.90 32.45 12.98
N THR A 768 -4.60 32.68 13.16
CA THR A 768 -4.12 33.73 14.08
C THR A 768 -4.25 35.15 13.51
N GLY A 769 -4.46 35.29 12.20
CA GLY A 769 -4.69 36.56 11.49
C GLY A 769 -6.11 36.72 10.97
N ALA A 770 -6.27 37.64 10.00
CA ALA A 770 -7.53 37.80 9.27
C ALA A 770 -7.70 36.66 8.23
N PHE A 771 -8.89 36.08 8.18
CA PHE A 771 -9.27 35.03 7.23
C PHE A 771 -10.77 35.09 6.93
N THR A 772 -11.17 34.41 5.86
CA THR A 772 -12.57 34.16 5.52
C THR A 772 -12.79 32.66 5.41
N VAL A 773 -13.98 32.18 5.76
CA VAL A 773 -14.42 30.79 5.47
C VAL A 773 -15.64 30.90 4.57
N THR A 774 -15.60 30.14 3.48
CA THR A 774 -16.66 30.10 2.47
C THR A 774 -17.03 28.64 2.16
N ASP A 775 -18.32 28.33 2.11
CA ASP A 775 -18.80 27.11 1.46
C ASP A 775 -18.75 27.33 -0.05
N VAL A 776 -17.83 26.65 -0.72
CA VAL A 776 -17.59 26.81 -2.17
C VAL A 776 -18.78 26.35 -3.00
N SER A 777 -19.65 25.49 -2.42
CA SER A 777 -20.79 24.90 -3.14
C SER A 777 -21.92 25.89 -3.42
N ASP A 778 -22.06 26.93 -2.56
CA ASP A 778 -23.12 27.94 -2.68
C ASP A 778 -22.65 29.39 -2.41
N GLY A 779 -21.35 29.58 -2.14
CA GLY A 779 -20.77 30.89 -1.85
C GLY A 779 -21.09 31.44 -0.46
N SER A 780 -21.80 30.70 0.39
CA SER A 780 -22.19 31.15 1.73
C SER A 780 -21.01 31.20 2.70
N THR A 781 -21.15 31.99 3.76
CA THR A 781 -20.21 32.06 4.87
C THR A 781 -20.78 31.23 6.03
N PRO A 782 -20.24 30.03 6.32
CA PRO A 782 -20.72 29.20 7.41
C PRO A 782 -20.39 29.85 8.78
N ALA A 783 -21.25 29.62 9.76
CA ALA A 783 -20.98 30.04 11.14
C ALA A 783 -19.76 29.27 11.66
N THR A 784 -18.83 30.00 12.25
CA THR A 784 -17.61 29.45 12.83
C THR A 784 -17.47 29.82 14.29
N THR A 785 -16.83 28.94 15.08
CA THR A 785 -16.37 29.24 16.45
C THR A 785 -14.85 29.12 16.50
N ARG A 786 -14.25 29.74 17.50
CA ARG A 786 -12.79 29.73 17.73
C ARG A 786 -12.48 29.17 19.11
N PRO A 787 -12.40 27.84 19.27
CA PRO A 787 -12.07 27.22 20.57
C PRO A 787 -10.68 27.62 21.09
N GLU A 788 -9.73 27.87 20.17
CA GLU A 788 -8.36 28.30 20.42
C GLU A 788 -7.96 29.37 19.38
N THR A 789 -6.88 30.11 19.61
CA THR A 789 -6.46 31.22 18.76
C THR A 789 -6.11 30.79 17.32
N ASP A 790 -5.60 29.57 17.16
CA ASP A 790 -5.18 28.95 15.91
C ASP A 790 -6.17 27.86 15.43
N VAL A 791 -7.35 27.73 16.05
CA VAL A 791 -8.36 26.72 15.69
C VAL A 791 -9.67 27.38 15.29
N VAL A 792 -10.21 26.92 14.17
CA VAL A 792 -11.59 27.23 13.73
C VAL A 792 -12.40 25.94 13.72
N GLN A 793 -13.63 26.04 14.22
CA GLN A 793 -14.61 24.95 14.23
C GLN A 793 -15.87 25.38 13.49
N LEU A 794 -16.39 24.47 12.63
CA LEU A 794 -17.64 24.68 11.89
C LEU A 794 -18.38 23.36 11.69
N THR A 795 -19.69 23.48 11.46
CA THR A 795 -20.49 22.31 11.03
C THR A 795 -20.35 22.13 9.52
N VAL A 796 -20.05 20.92 9.09
CA VAL A 796 -19.91 20.56 7.67
C VAL A 796 -20.97 19.55 7.23
N ARG A 797 -21.28 19.57 5.94
CA ARG A 797 -22.23 18.66 5.31
C ARG A 797 -21.57 17.79 4.26
N SER A 798 -22.04 16.57 4.15
CA SER A 798 -21.59 15.60 3.15
C SER A 798 -21.63 16.17 1.73
N GLY A 799 -20.57 15.92 0.97
CA GLY A 799 -20.40 16.36 -0.42
C GLY A 799 -20.00 17.84 -0.57
N ARG A 800 -20.01 18.64 0.49
CA ARG A 800 -19.66 20.07 0.42
C ARG A 800 -18.16 20.33 0.57
N THR A 801 -17.72 21.45 -0.01
CA THR A 801 -16.33 21.91 0.02
C THR A 801 -16.26 23.27 0.73
N TYR A 802 -15.39 23.35 1.73
CA TYR A 802 -15.16 24.53 2.53
C TYR A 802 -13.77 25.09 2.26
N ARG A 803 -13.67 26.40 2.07
CA ARG A 803 -12.44 27.12 1.80
C ARG A 803 -12.18 28.13 2.90
N ALA A 804 -11.01 28.02 3.56
CA ALA A 804 -10.51 29.05 4.47
C ALA A 804 -9.31 29.75 3.83
N ALA A 805 -9.30 31.09 3.73
CA ALA A 805 -8.21 31.80 3.07
C ALA A 805 -7.94 33.17 3.70
N ARG A 806 -6.71 33.67 3.51
CA ARG A 806 -6.36 35.06 3.82
C ARG A 806 -7.12 36.01 2.90
N PRO A 807 -7.42 37.26 3.36
CA PRO A 807 -8.01 38.27 2.48
C PRO A 807 -7.15 38.54 1.24
N GLY A 808 -7.78 38.66 0.08
CA GLY A 808 -7.11 38.95 -1.20
C GLY A 808 -6.41 37.76 -1.88
N VAL A 809 -6.45 36.55 -1.29
CA VAL A 809 -5.95 35.34 -1.96
C VAL A 809 -6.96 34.89 -3.02
N THR A 810 -6.53 34.94 -4.29
CA THR A 810 -7.29 34.37 -5.40
C THR A 810 -7.43 32.85 -5.20
N PRO A 811 -8.62 32.28 -5.41
CA PRO A 811 -8.78 30.83 -5.30
C PRO A 811 -7.77 30.08 -6.15
N THR A 812 -7.01 29.18 -5.55
CA THR A 812 -6.20 28.23 -6.32
C THR A 812 -7.19 27.38 -7.11
N PRO A 813 -6.96 27.13 -8.42
CA PRO A 813 -7.84 26.26 -9.18
C PRO A 813 -7.93 24.90 -8.46
N THR A 814 -9.04 24.68 -7.79
CA THR A 814 -9.29 23.40 -7.13
C THR A 814 -9.50 22.39 -8.26
N VAL A 815 -8.56 21.49 -8.45
CA VAL A 815 -8.85 20.27 -9.21
C VAL A 815 -9.89 19.54 -8.38
N THR A 816 -11.15 19.75 -8.72
CA THR A 816 -12.24 18.89 -8.22
C THR A 816 -11.82 17.48 -8.57
N PRO A 817 -11.71 16.55 -7.61
CA PRO A 817 -11.55 15.16 -7.95
C PRO A 817 -12.74 14.82 -8.83
N THR A 818 -12.50 14.68 -10.12
CA THR A 818 -13.48 14.07 -11.00
C THR A 818 -13.63 12.65 -10.50
N THR A 819 -14.78 12.36 -9.88
CA THR A 819 -15.25 10.97 -9.78
C THR A 819 -15.09 10.42 -11.19
N PRO A 820 -14.34 9.33 -11.41
CA PRO A 820 -14.21 8.77 -12.75
C PRO A 820 -15.61 8.53 -13.28
N ALA A 821 -15.96 9.22 -14.36
CA ALA A 821 -17.11 8.82 -15.14
C ALA A 821 -16.87 7.36 -15.57
N PRO A 822 -17.89 6.49 -15.52
CA PRO A 822 -17.75 5.15 -16.06
C PRO A 822 -17.19 5.26 -17.49
N PRO A 823 -16.30 4.34 -17.90
CA PRO A 823 -15.65 4.43 -19.20
C PRO A 823 -16.69 4.56 -20.31
N THR A 824 -16.72 5.70 -20.95
CA THR A 824 -17.48 5.91 -22.17
C THR A 824 -16.78 5.13 -23.27
N THR A 825 -17.48 4.21 -23.89
CA THR A 825 -17.09 3.57 -25.14
C THR A 825 -16.70 4.65 -26.18
N PRO A 826 -15.59 4.46 -26.95
CA PRO A 826 -15.20 5.40 -28.00
C PRO A 826 -16.30 5.52 -29.04
N PRO A 827 -16.55 6.71 -29.60
CA PRO A 827 -17.53 6.87 -30.65
C PRO A 827 -17.04 6.22 -31.94
N THR A 828 -17.68 5.16 -32.37
CA THR A 828 -17.68 4.76 -33.78
C THR A 828 -18.48 5.80 -34.55
N THR A 829 -17.83 6.51 -35.46
CA THR A 829 -18.50 7.40 -36.41
C THR A 829 -19.45 6.62 -37.32
N PRO A 830 -20.75 6.90 -37.30
CA PRO A 830 -21.66 6.45 -38.33
C PRO A 830 -21.80 7.52 -39.43
N PRO A 831 -22.17 7.16 -40.66
CA PRO A 831 -22.42 8.12 -41.71
C PRO A 831 -23.64 8.97 -41.40
N THR A 832 -23.58 10.23 -41.83
CA THR A 832 -24.58 11.29 -41.71
C THR A 832 -25.94 10.91 -42.27
N THR A 833 -26.99 10.98 -41.43
CA THR A 833 -28.39 11.22 -41.82
C THR A 833 -29.03 12.19 -40.81
N PRO A 834 -30.05 12.96 -41.21
CA PRO A 834 -30.47 14.18 -40.51
C PRO A 834 -31.31 13.95 -39.27
N PRO A 835 -31.55 14.98 -38.42
CA PRO A 835 -32.01 14.81 -37.05
C PRO A 835 -33.52 14.47 -36.98
N THR A 836 -33.84 13.36 -36.33
CA THR A 836 -35.16 13.06 -35.83
C THR A 836 -35.25 13.33 -34.34
N THR A 837 -36.25 14.06 -33.93
CA THR A 837 -36.56 14.44 -32.55
C THR A 837 -36.68 13.25 -31.63
N SER A 838 -35.95 13.29 -30.48
CA SER A 838 -36.04 12.31 -29.40
C SER A 838 -37.42 12.39 -28.71
N PRO A 839 -38.01 11.23 -28.36
CA PRO A 839 -39.22 11.19 -27.51
C PRO A 839 -38.90 11.59 -26.07
N PRO A 840 -39.86 12.14 -25.32
CA PRO A 840 -39.67 12.48 -23.90
C PRO A 840 -39.40 11.25 -23.04
N ALA A 841 -38.56 11.41 -21.98
CA ALA A 841 -38.19 10.36 -21.05
C ALA A 841 -39.42 9.76 -20.36
N PRO A 842 -39.54 8.42 -20.26
CA PRO A 842 -40.66 7.77 -19.61
C PRO A 842 -40.73 8.10 -18.10
N SER A 843 -41.96 8.28 -17.59
CA SER A 843 -42.24 8.62 -16.21
C SER A 843 -42.03 7.48 -15.20
N GLY A 844 -41.63 6.27 -15.64
CA GLY A 844 -41.40 5.07 -14.82
C GLY A 844 -39.92 4.76 -14.60
N ALA A 845 -39.61 3.85 -13.65
CA ALA A 845 -38.27 3.34 -13.43
C ALA A 845 -37.84 2.40 -14.55
N ARG A 846 -36.53 2.30 -14.78
CA ARG A 846 -35.90 1.35 -15.72
C ARG A 846 -34.92 0.44 -15.01
N ALA A 847 -34.71 -0.76 -15.52
CA ALA A 847 -33.66 -1.69 -15.10
C ALA A 847 -32.64 -1.87 -16.22
N THR A 848 -31.37 -1.98 -15.84
CA THR A 848 -30.26 -2.36 -16.73
C THR A 848 -29.51 -3.54 -16.14
N TYR A 849 -29.15 -4.52 -16.98
CA TYR A 849 -28.50 -5.77 -16.57
C TYR A 849 -27.09 -5.85 -17.13
N ARG A 850 -26.16 -6.39 -16.32
CA ARG A 850 -24.81 -6.74 -16.77
C ARG A 850 -24.34 -8.02 -16.09
N VAL A 851 -23.48 -8.79 -16.75
CA VAL A 851 -22.68 -9.86 -16.14
C VAL A 851 -21.41 -9.23 -15.59
N THR A 852 -21.13 -9.43 -14.30
CA THR A 852 -19.98 -8.87 -13.62
C THR A 852 -18.83 -9.87 -13.49
N ASN A 853 -19.14 -11.19 -13.51
CA ASN A 853 -18.16 -12.26 -13.49
C ASN A 853 -18.77 -13.54 -14.10
N SER A 854 -17.91 -14.40 -14.68
CA SER A 854 -18.32 -15.70 -15.25
C SER A 854 -17.25 -16.76 -15.01
N TRP A 855 -17.71 -18.00 -14.74
CA TRP A 855 -16.86 -19.18 -14.54
C TRP A 855 -17.54 -20.41 -15.17
N SER A 856 -16.83 -21.54 -15.21
CA SER A 856 -17.40 -22.77 -15.72
C SER A 856 -18.64 -23.19 -14.91
N GLY A 857 -19.80 -23.24 -15.58
CA GLY A 857 -21.07 -23.64 -14.98
C GLY A 857 -21.81 -22.53 -14.21
N GLY A 858 -21.34 -21.26 -14.21
CA GLY A 858 -22.05 -20.18 -13.51
C GLY A 858 -21.59 -18.78 -13.85
N PHE A 859 -22.32 -17.78 -13.36
CA PHE A 859 -21.96 -16.37 -13.51
C PHE A 859 -22.56 -15.53 -12.39
N GLN A 860 -22.01 -14.34 -12.23
CA GLN A 860 -22.56 -13.28 -11.39
C GLN A 860 -23.16 -12.19 -12.27
N GLY A 861 -24.42 -11.86 -12.00
CA GLY A 861 -25.14 -10.78 -12.66
C GLY A 861 -25.41 -9.63 -11.69
N GLU A 862 -25.51 -8.42 -12.23
CA GLU A 862 -25.91 -7.22 -11.53
C GLU A 862 -27.00 -6.50 -12.32
N VAL A 863 -28.00 -5.99 -11.60
CA VAL A 863 -29.08 -5.19 -12.16
C VAL A 863 -29.12 -3.84 -11.45
N THR A 864 -29.07 -2.77 -12.22
CA THR A 864 -29.26 -1.40 -11.73
C THR A 864 -30.69 -0.95 -12.00
N VAL A 865 -31.40 -0.53 -10.96
CA VAL A 865 -32.73 0.07 -11.04
C VAL A 865 -32.56 1.59 -10.90
N THR A 866 -33.09 2.36 -11.87
CA THR A 866 -33.05 3.82 -11.86
C THR A 866 -34.47 4.36 -11.90
N ALA A 867 -34.84 5.21 -10.93
CA ALA A 867 -36.10 5.93 -10.93
C ALA A 867 -36.15 6.95 -12.07
N GLY A 868 -37.31 7.12 -12.69
CA GLY A 868 -37.56 8.13 -13.73
C GLY A 868 -37.62 9.55 -13.15
N THR A 869 -38.46 10.38 -13.73
CA THR A 869 -38.63 11.80 -13.30
C THR A 869 -39.41 11.96 -12.00
N THR A 870 -39.97 10.87 -11.43
CA THR A 870 -40.67 10.85 -10.14
C THR A 870 -40.01 9.92 -9.16
N ALA A 871 -40.07 10.26 -7.86
CA ALA A 871 -39.60 9.39 -6.78
C ALA A 871 -40.50 8.14 -6.69
N ILE A 872 -39.90 7.00 -6.37
CA ILE A 872 -40.57 5.70 -6.21
C ILE A 872 -40.43 5.20 -4.77
N ARG A 873 -41.39 4.39 -4.30
CA ARG A 873 -41.38 3.79 -2.96
C ARG A 873 -40.93 2.33 -2.94
N GLY A 874 -41.03 1.66 -4.10
CA GLY A 874 -40.64 0.28 -4.27
C GLY A 874 -40.44 -0.05 -5.74
N TRP A 875 -39.75 -1.14 -6.02
CA TRP A 875 -39.51 -1.63 -7.38
C TRP A 875 -39.54 -3.15 -7.46
N THR A 876 -39.97 -3.62 -8.63
CA THR A 876 -39.92 -5.05 -8.99
C THR A 876 -39.33 -5.17 -10.38
N VAL A 877 -38.29 -5.95 -10.55
CA VAL A 877 -37.62 -6.24 -11.82
C VAL A 877 -37.95 -7.67 -12.23
N THR A 878 -38.34 -7.84 -13.48
CA THR A 878 -38.59 -9.17 -14.06
C THR A 878 -37.79 -9.35 -15.34
N TRP A 879 -37.36 -10.58 -15.62
CA TRP A 879 -36.68 -10.95 -16.87
C TRP A 879 -36.84 -12.43 -17.19
N THR A 880 -36.50 -12.82 -18.41
CA THR A 880 -36.54 -14.22 -18.86
C THR A 880 -35.16 -14.65 -19.33
N PHE A 881 -34.65 -15.73 -18.80
CA PHE A 881 -33.38 -16.33 -19.24
C PHE A 881 -33.60 -17.25 -20.45
N ALA A 882 -32.66 -17.19 -21.41
CA ALA A 882 -32.77 -17.95 -22.67
C ALA A 882 -32.10 -19.35 -22.63
N ASN A 883 -31.16 -19.60 -21.68
CA ASN A 883 -30.30 -20.78 -21.69
C ASN A 883 -30.45 -21.65 -20.44
N GLY A 884 -31.62 -21.62 -19.79
CA GLY A 884 -31.90 -22.47 -18.61
C GLY A 884 -31.07 -22.07 -17.36
N GLN A 885 -30.70 -20.80 -17.28
CA GLN A 885 -29.97 -20.26 -16.09
C GLN A 885 -30.86 -20.33 -14.84
N VAL A 886 -30.26 -20.72 -13.71
CA VAL A 886 -30.94 -20.80 -12.41
C VAL A 886 -30.23 -19.86 -11.42
N VAL A 887 -30.99 -18.93 -10.82
CA VAL A 887 -30.53 -18.03 -9.79
C VAL A 887 -30.40 -18.78 -8.46
N ASN A 888 -29.19 -18.87 -7.92
CA ASN A 888 -28.93 -19.62 -6.69
C ASN A 888 -28.86 -18.68 -5.47
N GLN A 889 -28.48 -17.43 -5.67
CA GLN A 889 -28.32 -16.43 -4.60
C GLN A 889 -28.60 -15.05 -5.14
N VAL A 890 -29.28 -14.20 -4.34
CA VAL A 890 -29.48 -12.77 -4.61
C VAL A 890 -29.12 -11.97 -3.37
N TRP A 891 -28.47 -10.82 -3.55
CA TRP A 891 -28.27 -9.84 -2.49
C TRP A 891 -28.87 -8.50 -2.91
N SER A 892 -29.25 -7.70 -1.93
CA SER A 892 -29.97 -6.43 -2.10
C SER A 892 -31.31 -6.55 -2.86
N GLY A 893 -31.98 -7.70 -2.76
CA GLY A 893 -33.28 -7.94 -3.34
C GLY A 893 -33.88 -9.28 -2.88
N VAL A 894 -35.19 -9.42 -3.01
CA VAL A 894 -35.92 -10.66 -2.70
C VAL A 894 -36.37 -11.29 -4.03
N HIS A 895 -35.87 -12.49 -4.33
CA HIS A 895 -36.12 -13.15 -5.62
C HIS A 895 -37.08 -14.33 -5.55
N SER A 896 -37.68 -14.58 -6.67
CA SER A 896 -38.38 -15.84 -7.01
C SER A 896 -38.11 -16.17 -8.47
N GLN A 897 -37.99 -17.46 -8.79
CA GLN A 897 -37.83 -17.96 -10.16
C GLN A 897 -38.77 -19.09 -10.43
N SER A 898 -39.43 -19.04 -11.59
CA SER A 898 -40.29 -20.13 -12.11
C SER A 898 -39.85 -20.43 -13.55
N GLY A 899 -39.15 -21.56 -13.73
CA GLY A 899 -38.54 -21.91 -15.02
C GLY A 899 -37.52 -20.83 -15.45
N ALA A 900 -37.70 -20.28 -16.65
CA ALA A 900 -36.83 -19.23 -17.19
C ALA A 900 -37.13 -17.82 -16.64
N ASN A 901 -38.30 -17.62 -16.00
CA ASN A 901 -38.71 -16.29 -15.56
C ASN A 901 -38.25 -16.01 -14.14
N VAL A 902 -37.54 -14.90 -13.97
CA VAL A 902 -37.04 -14.42 -12.69
C VAL A 902 -37.75 -13.13 -12.32
N THR A 903 -38.08 -13.01 -11.03
CA THR A 903 -38.65 -11.80 -10.43
C THR A 903 -37.79 -11.44 -9.22
N VAL A 904 -37.33 -10.18 -9.12
CA VAL A 904 -36.66 -9.64 -7.96
C VAL A 904 -37.34 -8.36 -7.50
N ARG A 905 -37.72 -8.31 -6.22
CA ARG A 905 -38.28 -7.12 -5.56
C ARG A 905 -37.23 -6.49 -4.67
N ASN A 906 -37.41 -5.20 -4.40
CA ASN A 906 -36.55 -4.50 -3.48
C ASN A 906 -36.47 -5.17 -2.09
N ALA A 907 -35.35 -5.05 -1.43
CA ALA A 907 -35.22 -5.29 0.00
C ALA A 907 -35.80 -4.09 0.78
N ASP A 908 -36.09 -4.29 2.08
CA ASP A 908 -36.74 -3.28 2.93
C ASP A 908 -36.06 -1.91 2.97
N TYR A 909 -34.76 -1.87 2.69
CA TYR A 909 -33.91 -0.66 2.79
C TYR A 909 -33.65 0.07 1.46
N ASN A 910 -33.93 -0.51 0.30
CA ASN A 910 -33.56 0.05 -1.03
C ASN A 910 -34.71 0.25 -2.00
N GLY A 911 -35.97 0.18 -1.51
CA GLY A 911 -37.16 0.36 -2.35
C GLY A 911 -37.44 1.83 -2.69
N ALA A 912 -37.20 2.73 -1.75
CA ALA A 912 -37.47 4.17 -1.94
C ALA A 912 -36.30 4.84 -2.67
N LEU A 913 -36.55 5.39 -3.88
CA LEU A 913 -35.55 6.12 -4.65
C LEU A 913 -36.09 7.51 -5.02
N PRO A 914 -35.29 8.59 -4.85
CA PRO A 914 -35.67 9.91 -5.35
C PRO A 914 -35.74 9.93 -6.89
N ALA A 915 -36.35 10.94 -7.46
CA ALA A 915 -36.35 11.12 -8.92
C ALA A 915 -34.93 11.11 -9.49
N GLY A 916 -34.67 10.26 -10.48
CA GLY A 916 -33.35 10.01 -11.04
C GLY A 916 -32.39 9.19 -10.16
N GLY A 917 -32.79 8.82 -8.93
CA GLY A 917 -32.02 7.99 -8.02
C GLY A 917 -31.91 6.54 -8.52
N ALA A 918 -30.82 5.86 -8.17
CA ALA A 918 -30.58 4.49 -8.57
C ALA A 918 -30.15 3.61 -7.39
N THR A 919 -30.44 2.31 -7.51
CA THR A 919 -29.96 1.26 -6.62
C THR A 919 -29.54 0.04 -7.43
N THR A 920 -28.75 -0.86 -6.86
CA THR A 920 -28.34 -2.10 -7.51
C THR A 920 -28.68 -3.30 -6.65
N PHE A 921 -28.95 -4.43 -7.29
CA PHE A 921 -28.93 -5.74 -6.68
C PHE A 921 -28.09 -6.69 -7.54
N GLY A 922 -27.51 -7.70 -6.92
CA GLY A 922 -26.72 -8.68 -7.65
C GLY A 922 -27.18 -10.11 -7.34
N PHE A 923 -26.75 -11.05 -8.19
CA PHE A 923 -27.09 -12.46 -8.03
C PHE A 923 -26.01 -13.38 -8.61
N ILE A 924 -25.98 -14.60 -8.11
CA ILE A 924 -25.22 -15.72 -8.68
C ILE A 924 -26.23 -16.69 -9.34
N ALA A 925 -25.92 -17.11 -10.56
CA ALA A 925 -26.72 -18.09 -11.29
C ALA A 925 -25.83 -19.16 -11.90
N THR A 926 -26.38 -20.40 -11.98
CA THR A 926 -25.78 -21.49 -12.76
C THR A 926 -26.21 -21.41 -14.23
N VAL A 927 -25.34 -21.89 -15.11
CA VAL A 927 -25.56 -22.03 -16.54
C VAL A 927 -25.38 -23.50 -16.92
N ASN A 928 -26.32 -24.07 -17.62
CA ASN A 928 -26.22 -25.40 -18.21
C ASN A 928 -25.65 -25.29 -19.62
N GLY A 929 -24.34 -25.60 -19.79
CA GLY A 929 -23.63 -25.51 -21.07
C GLY A 929 -22.72 -24.29 -21.16
N SER A 930 -22.19 -24.00 -22.36
CA SER A 930 -21.22 -22.93 -22.62
C SER A 930 -21.83 -21.57 -23.01
N THR A 931 -23.16 -21.49 -23.14
CA THR A 931 -23.83 -20.29 -23.65
C THR A 931 -24.57 -19.56 -22.51
N ASN A 932 -24.22 -18.28 -22.29
CA ASN A 932 -24.89 -17.41 -21.32
C ASN A 932 -25.35 -16.11 -22.02
N ASN A 933 -26.42 -16.18 -22.76
CA ASN A 933 -27.02 -15.00 -23.41
C ASN A 933 -27.60 -14.05 -22.36
N PRO A 934 -27.54 -12.72 -22.57
CA PRO A 934 -28.21 -11.75 -21.73
C PRO A 934 -29.73 -12.08 -21.62
N PRO A 935 -30.37 -11.79 -20.49
CA PRO A 935 -31.78 -12.00 -20.31
C PRO A 935 -32.61 -11.14 -21.25
N THR A 936 -33.73 -11.68 -21.66
CA THR A 936 -34.75 -10.95 -22.47
C THR A 936 -35.91 -10.46 -21.58
N ASN A 937 -36.73 -9.55 -22.10
CA ASN A 937 -37.92 -9.01 -21.41
C ASN A 937 -37.58 -8.39 -20.02
N LEU A 938 -36.42 -7.72 -19.93
CA LEU A 938 -36.07 -7.03 -18.68
C LEU A 938 -37.00 -5.83 -18.49
N THR A 939 -37.85 -5.88 -17.48
CA THR A 939 -38.77 -4.80 -17.12
C THR A 939 -38.62 -4.39 -15.65
N CYS A 940 -38.99 -3.16 -15.36
CA CYS A 940 -39.03 -2.64 -13.99
C CYS A 940 -40.41 -1.98 -13.76
N THR A 941 -41.13 -2.48 -12.78
CA THR A 941 -42.38 -1.89 -12.30
C THR A 941 -42.16 -1.24 -10.93
N THR A 942 -42.87 -0.17 -10.64
CA THR A 942 -42.71 0.63 -9.41
C THR A 942 -43.99 0.66 -8.62
N THR A 943 -43.86 0.79 -7.28
CA THR A 943 -44.95 1.04 -6.35
C THR A 943 -44.75 2.36 -5.63
#